data_04c620242d53f52960419706d354f553
#
_entry.id   04c620242d53f52960419706d354f553
#
_cell.length_a   1.000
_cell.length_b   1.000
_cell.length_c   1.000
_cell.angle_alpha   90.00
_cell.angle_beta   90.00
_cell.angle_gamma   90.00
#
_symmetry.space_group_name_H-M   'P 1'
#
loop_
_entity.id
_entity.type
_entity.pdbx_description
1 polymer ?
#
loop_
_entity_poly.entity_id
_entity_poly.type
_entity_poly.pdbx_seq_one_letter_code
_entity_poly.pdbx_strand_id
1 'polypeptide(L)'
;MKYFLLIFLLHFSCIQLFAQEDSIPPPRDIDTSAVRGMPRRLGPKEKEEEPELEPLTIKDYKIITFARDTVFLDTTLTIQKEYKYNYLRKDDFELMPFANIGKPYNKLGVDFNSNNLYPGLGASALHTSYFEKEDIKYYNVATPMSDLFFKTTLEEGQLLDASLAFNTSKRLNFSLAYKGFRSLGKYQYNQAESGNFRATTNYVTKNNRYSLRAHIAAQDIDNEENGGLISEETQFESGDSEFTNRVKVDVRFSDASSRILGKRYFYDHLYKLIRKEQDSSSQEKTSLGIGHQFNYETKYYAFNQTTPNEYYGDNLVSPIVDKASLKTMYNQVNAEFYNATLGRLQGNVSLYNYTYFFNSILINDEGVTIPSRLKGEEIAVGAEYEKRIKGFQLKAMAKYNLSGELGGNQMNASASYRLNDKHKVTVAAFGSSKMPDFNYLLYQSDYENYNWLNIDNFEKEQVYGLRLDLESELWGNLMVSYSTVDNYSYFGEDPSQTIEDGKENATIRPLQENNVLNHTKIKYSKEFKLGSFSLNNTVMYQNVSQANQVLNVPELVTRNTLYFSSDVFKKAMFLQTGVTLKYFTAYNMDAYNSLLGEFYLQNDEKLGNFPMLDFFINAKIQQTRIYLKAEHFNSLFNSEPTYYSAPNYPYRDFVIRFGLVWNFFS
;
A
#
# COMPACT_ATOMS: atom_id res chain seq x y z
N MET A 1 -15.59 -7.74 -17.83
CA MET A 1 -16.13 -7.68 -16.46
C MET A 1 -17.62 -8.05 -16.37
N LYS A 2 -18.54 -7.52 -17.19
CA LYS A 2 -19.98 -7.87 -17.13
C LYS A 2 -20.28 -9.39 -17.24
N TYR A 3 -19.54 -10.11 -18.06
CA TYR A 3 -19.76 -11.57 -18.25
C TYR A 3 -19.15 -12.42 -17.13
N PHE A 4 -18.14 -11.95 -16.45
CA PHE A 4 -17.54 -12.68 -15.31
C PHE A 4 -18.40 -12.62 -14.05
N LEU A 5 -19.08 -11.49 -13.83
CA LEU A 5 -20.06 -11.34 -12.76
C LEU A 5 -21.32 -12.21 -13.01
N LEU A 6 -21.71 -12.35 -14.28
CA LEU A 6 -22.84 -13.18 -14.68
C LEU A 6 -22.57 -14.69 -14.50
N ILE A 7 -21.35 -15.14 -14.77
CA ILE A 7 -20.91 -16.52 -14.52
C ILE A 7 -20.83 -16.81 -13.02
N PHE A 8 -20.38 -15.87 -12.21
CA PHE A 8 -20.33 -15.99 -10.76
C PHE A 8 -21.74 -16.05 -10.13
N LEU A 9 -22.67 -15.22 -10.61
CA LEU A 9 -24.09 -15.25 -10.21
C LEU A 9 -24.80 -16.53 -10.65
N LEU A 10 -24.50 -17.05 -11.84
CA LEU A 10 -25.04 -18.32 -12.32
C LEU A 10 -24.55 -19.53 -11.51
N HIS A 11 -23.29 -19.55 -11.10
CA HIS A 11 -22.77 -20.60 -10.22
C HIS A 11 -23.35 -20.53 -8.80
N PHE A 12 -23.62 -19.34 -8.29
CA PHE A 12 -24.26 -19.19 -6.97
C PHE A 12 -25.73 -19.62 -7.00
N SER A 13 -26.43 -19.43 -8.13
CA SER A 13 -27.80 -19.91 -8.33
C SER A 13 -27.88 -21.44 -8.46
N CYS A 14 -26.86 -22.09 -9.02
CA CYS A 14 -26.79 -23.55 -9.10
C CYS A 14 -26.53 -24.22 -7.75
N ILE A 15 -25.85 -23.56 -6.82
CA ILE A 15 -25.61 -24.11 -5.47
C ILE A 15 -26.91 -24.08 -4.62
N GLN A 16 -27.81 -23.14 -4.87
CA GLN A 16 -29.10 -23.11 -4.18
C GLN A 16 -30.13 -24.17 -4.69
N LEU A 17 -29.88 -24.74 -5.88
CA LEU A 17 -30.76 -25.78 -6.44
C LEU A 17 -30.50 -27.20 -5.89
N PHE A 18 -29.46 -27.41 -5.09
CA PHE A 18 -29.16 -28.70 -4.44
C PHE A 18 -29.52 -28.77 -2.95
N ALA A 19 -30.14 -27.74 -2.39
CA ALA A 19 -30.68 -27.75 -1.05
C ALA A 19 -32.19 -27.93 -1.08
N GLN A 20 -32.70 -28.93 -1.82
CA GLN A 20 -34.06 -29.41 -1.61
C GLN A 20 -34.00 -30.55 -0.60
N GLU A 21 -34.57 -30.31 0.58
CA GLU A 21 -34.86 -31.32 1.57
C GLU A 21 -35.68 -32.45 0.95
N ASP A 22 -35.13 -33.65 0.91
CA ASP A 22 -35.89 -34.86 0.70
C ASP A 22 -36.83 -35.03 1.91
N SER A 23 -38.09 -34.76 1.72
CA SER A 23 -39.12 -35.04 2.69
C SER A 23 -39.21 -36.57 2.88
N ILE A 24 -38.80 -37.03 4.05
CA ILE A 24 -38.98 -38.44 4.48
C ILE A 24 -40.48 -38.71 4.53
N PRO A 25 -41.00 -39.71 3.80
CA PRO A 25 -42.40 -40.09 3.93
C PRO A 25 -42.68 -40.71 5.31
N PRO A 26 -43.88 -40.53 5.87
CA PRO A 26 -44.21 -41.06 7.19
C PRO A 26 -44.17 -42.60 7.22
N PRO A 27 -43.74 -43.21 8.35
CA PRO A 27 -43.61 -44.65 8.44
C PRO A 27 -44.99 -45.35 8.28
N ARG A 28 -45.01 -46.37 7.40
CA ARG A 28 -46.16 -47.28 7.29
C ARG A 28 -46.19 -48.15 8.53
N ASP A 29 -47.38 -48.27 9.12
CA ASP A 29 -47.69 -49.22 10.17
C ASP A 29 -47.35 -50.65 9.71
N ILE A 30 -46.41 -51.28 10.37
CA ILE A 30 -46.12 -52.70 10.21
C ILE A 30 -46.73 -53.45 11.38
N ASP A 31 -47.66 -54.30 11.03
CA ASP A 31 -48.37 -55.27 11.89
C ASP A 31 -47.37 -56.12 12.70
N THR A 32 -47.48 -56.03 14.05
CA THR A 32 -46.63 -56.77 14.97
C THR A 32 -47.34 -58.03 15.43
N SER A 33 -47.42 -59.04 14.56
CA SER A 33 -47.73 -60.37 15.01
C SER A 33 -46.73 -61.40 14.41
N ALA A 34 -46.05 -62.07 15.34
CA ALA A 34 -45.15 -63.19 15.15
C ALA A 34 -43.61 -62.84 14.88
N VAL A 35 -42.82 -62.90 15.94
CA VAL A 35 -41.83 -63.94 16.18
C VAL A 35 -41.17 -63.79 17.57
N ARG A 36 -41.36 -64.79 18.44
CA ARG A 36 -40.61 -64.95 19.67
C ARG A 36 -39.16 -65.39 19.32
N GLY A 37 -38.20 -64.56 19.70
CA GLY A 37 -36.76 -64.90 19.70
C GLY A 37 -36.07 -64.09 20.77
N MET A 38 -35.38 -64.72 21.70
CA MET A 38 -34.75 -64.11 22.88
C MET A 38 -33.80 -62.98 22.56
N PRO A 39 -33.75 -61.88 23.31
CA PRO A 39 -32.79 -60.83 23.14
C PRO A 39 -31.48 -61.20 23.81
N ARG A 40 -30.38 -61.29 23.04
CA ARG A 40 -29.04 -61.12 23.57
C ARG A 40 -28.90 -59.70 24.09
N ARG A 41 -28.68 -59.53 25.38
CA ARG A 41 -28.21 -58.27 25.98
C ARG A 41 -26.86 -57.89 25.37
N LEU A 42 -26.87 -56.94 24.48
CA LEU A 42 -25.69 -56.15 24.16
C LEU A 42 -25.48 -55.19 25.33
N GLY A 43 -24.31 -55.27 25.96
CA GLY A 43 -23.89 -54.33 26.98
C GLY A 43 -23.83 -52.91 26.44
N PRO A 44 -23.83 -51.87 27.29
CA PRO A 44 -23.73 -50.47 26.82
C PRO A 44 -22.48 -50.32 25.98
N LYS A 45 -22.59 -49.88 24.70
CA LYS A 45 -21.46 -49.36 23.96
C LYS A 45 -20.95 -48.20 24.79
N GLU A 46 -19.71 -48.28 25.28
CA GLU A 46 -18.93 -47.13 25.70
C GLU A 46 -19.05 -46.12 24.57
N LYS A 47 -19.61 -44.94 24.84
CA LYS A 47 -19.46 -43.79 23.98
C LYS A 47 -17.94 -43.50 23.96
N GLU A 48 -17.28 -43.76 22.84
CA GLU A 48 -16.01 -43.12 22.59
C GLU A 48 -16.25 -41.63 22.81
N GLU A 49 -15.60 -41.07 23.85
CA GLU A 49 -15.55 -39.65 24.07
C GLU A 49 -14.90 -39.06 22.80
N GLU A 50 -15.70 -38.34 22.00
CA GLU A 50 -15.13 -37.51 20.93
C GLU A 50 -14.09 -36.60 21.60
N PRO A 51 -12.84 -36.57 21.09
CA PRO A 51 -11.81 -35.75 21.68
C PRO A 51 -12.33 -34.30 21.72
N GLU A 52 -12.38 -33.72 22.92
CA GLU A 52 -12.72 -32.30 23.09
C GLU A 52 -11.79 -31.49 22.19
N LEU A 53 -12.36 -30.92 21.13
CA LEU A 53 -11.61 -30.05 20.24
C LEU A 53 -11.21 -28.80 21.05
N GLU A 54 -9.91 -28.58 21.17
CA GLU A 54 -9.42 -27.36 21.81
C GLU A 54 -10.09 -26.13 21.16
N PRO A 55 -10.60 -25.18 21.96
CA PRO A 55 -11.30 -24.03 21.42
C PRO A 55 -10.35 -23.21 20.50
N LEU A 56 -10.83 -22.88 19.30
CA LEU A 56 -10.09 -22.10 18.33
C LEU A 56 -9.72 -20.72 18.92
N THR A 57 -8.51 -20.32 18.69
CA THR A 57 -7.95 -19.05 19.14
C THR A 57 -7.55 -18.19 17.94
N ILE A 58 -7.32 -16.91 18.15
CA ILE A 58 -6.84 -16.02 17.10
C ILE A 58 -5.48 -16.45 16.51
N LYS A 59 -4.70 -17.26 17.24
CA LYS A 59 -3.41 -17.83 16.78
C LYS A 59 -3.58 -18.88 15.68
N ASP A 60 -4.80 -19.39 15.50
CA ASP A 60 -5.15 -20.35 14.46
C ASP A 60 -5.45 -19.67 13.13
N TYR A 61 -5.54 -18.32 13.14
CA TYR A 61 -5.74 -17.48 11.95
C TYR A 61 -4.46 -16.73 11.61
N LYS A 62 -3.69 -17.28 10.67
CA LYS A 62 -2.36 -16.80 10.30
C LYS A 62 -2.41 -16.07 8.96
N ILE A 63 -1.61 -15.02 8.86
CA ILE A 63 -1.31 -14.31 7.63
C ILE A 63 0.17 -14.53 7.33
N ILE A 64 0.47 -15.02 6.14
CA ILE A 64 1.82 -15.19 5.63
C ILE A 64 2.12 -13.99 4.73
N THR A 65 3.14 -13.24 5.06
CA THR A 65 3.58 -12.06 4.29
C THR A 65 4.38 -12.49 3.06
N PHE A 66 4.65 -11.55 2.16
CA PHE A 66 5.55 -11.78 1.02
C PHE A 66 6.93 -12.27 1.49
N ALA A 67 7.49 -11.71 2.55
CA ALA A 67 8.76 -12.10 3.14
C ALA A 67 8.73 -13.47 3.86
N ARG A 68 7.63 -14.21 3.76
CA ARG A 68 7.39 -15.52 4.44
C ARG A 68 7.35 -15.44 5.97
N ASP A 69 7.28 -14.25 6.54
CA ASP A 69 7.01 -14.09 7.97
C ASP A 69 5.54 -14.38 8.25
N THR A 70 5.29 -15.06 9.38
CA THR A 70 3.92 -15.32 9.84
C THR A 70 3.52 -14.27 10.85
N VAL A 71 2.43 -13.55 10.56
CA VAL A 71 1.73 -12.68 11.50
C VAL A 71 0.34 -13.25 11.76
N PHE A 72 -0.19 -12.98 12.94
CA PHE A 72 -1.55 -13.39 13.25
C PHE A 72 -2.53 -12.33 12.73
N LEU A 73 -3.76 -12.76 12.50
CA LEU A 73 -4.82 -11.82 12.18
C LEU A 73 -4.81 -10.74 13.25
N ASP A 74 -4.92 -9.49 12.82
CA ASP A 74 -4.86 -8.38 13.75
C ASP A 74 -5.95 -8.57 14.82
N THR A 75 -5.52 -8.93 16.02
CA THR A 75 -6.38 -8.99 17.20
C THR A 75 -6.96 -7.63 17.54
N THR A 76 -6.50 -6.59 16.85
CA THR A 76 -7.13 -5.29 16.86
C THR A 76 -8.43 -5.28 16.04
N LEU A 77 -9.25 -6.28 16.25
CA LEU A 77 -10.68 -6.00 16.36
C LEU A 77 -10.86 -4.86 17.39
N THR A 78 -9.76 -4.26 17.84
CA THR A 78 -9.69 -3.08 18.65
C THR A 78 -9.84 -1.89 17.73
N ILE A 79 -10.73 -0.99 18.07
CA ILE A 79 -10.94 0.30 17.44
C ILE A 79 -9.77 1.27 17.66
N GLN A 80 -8.68 0.83 18.30
CA GLN A 80 -7.60 1.64 18.83
C GLN A 80 -6.72 2.32 17.79
N LYS A 81 -6.77 1.88 16.54
CA LYS A 81 -5.91 2.42 15.46
C LYS A 81 -6.67 3.27 14.45
N GLU A 82 -8.00 3.28 14.47
CA GLU A 82 -8.80 3.90 13.41
C GLU A 82 -8.56 5.41 13.31
N TYR A 83 -8.33 6.11 14.42
CA TYR A 83 -8.11 7.55 14.43
C TYR A 83 -6.85 7.98 13.65
N LYS A 84 -5.90 7.07 13.43
CA LYS A 84 -4.64 7.33 12.73
C LYS A 84 -4.55 6.67 11.35
N TYR A 85 -5.60 5.96 10.92
CA TYR A 85 -5.60 5.28 9.63
C TYR A 85 -6.38 6.07 8.58
N ASN A 86 -5.83 6.08 7.36
CA ASN A 86 -6.54 6.56 6.20
C ASN A 86 -7.48 5.47 5.63
N TYR A 87 -8.12 5.76 4.48
CA TYR A 87 -9.00 4.81 3.80
C TYR A 87 -8.27 3.53 3.31
N LEU A 88 -6.95 3.54 3.22
CA LEU A 88 -6.14 2.38 2.89
C LEU A 88 -5.88 1.45 4.08
N ARG A 89 -6.36 1.83 5.28
CA ARG A 89 -6.09 1.15 6.55
C ARG A 89 -4.59 1.14 6.90
N LYS A 90 -3.88 2.18 6.47
CA LYS A 90 -2.47 2.46 6.77
C LYS A 90 -2.37 3.74 7.60
N ASP A 91 -1.33 3.86 8.41
CA ASP A 91 -1.04 5.09 9.18
C ASP A 91 -0.73 6.24 8.20
N ASP A 92 -1.41 7.38 8.37
CA ASP A 92 -1.33 8.55 7.49
C ASP A 92 -0.40 9.65 8.01
N PHE A 93 0.40 9.37 9.02
CA PHE A 93 1.20 10.37 9.73
C PHE A 93 2.16 11.18 8.83
N GLU A 94 2.76 10.52 7.84
CA GLU A 94 3.75 11.12 6.93
C GLU A 94 3.13 11.49 5.57
N LEU A 95 1.81 11.65 5.50
CA LEU A 95 1.07 11.87 4.27
C LEU A 95 0.12 13.07 4.40
N MET A 96 0.17 13.99 3.44
CA MET A 96 -0.81 15.06 3.27
C MET A 96 -1.75 14.72 2.12
N PRO A 97 -3.00 14.32 2.39
CA PRO A 97 -3.95 13.95 1.35
C PRO A 97 -4.51 15.17 0.62
N PHE A 98 -4.80 15.03 -0.66
CA PHE A 98 -5.60 15.98 -1.42
C PHE A 98 -7.05 16.01 -0.91
N ALA A 99 -7.81 16.99 -1.38
CA ALA A 99 -9.18 17.20 -0.92
C ALA A 99 -10.05 15.95 -1.03
N ASN A 100 -9.98 15.20 -2.15
CA ASN A 100 -10.78 14.01 -2.35
C ASN A 100 -10.04 12.71 -1.99
N ILE A 101 -10.79 11.65 -1.67
CA ILE A 101 -10.27 10.29 -1.45
C ILE A 101 -9.85 9.71 -2.81
N GLY A 102 -8.72 9.01 -2.83
CA GLY A 102 -8.19 8.39 -4.04
C GLY A 102 -7.28 9.28 -4.87
N LYS A 103 -7.28 10.56 -4.60
CA LYS A 103 -6.31 11.51 -5.16
C LYS A 103 -4.93 11.33 -4.53
N PRO A 104 -3.87 11.92 -5.11
CA PRO A 104 -2.52 11.86 -4.59
C PRO A 104 -2.38 12.25 -3.12
N TYR A 105 -1.26 11.84 -2.55
CA TYR A 105 -0.79 12.29 -1.24
C TYR A 105 0.58 12.93 -1.40
N ASN A 106 0.72 14.17 -0.95
CA ASN A 106 2.04 14.76 -0.80
C ASN A 106 2.76 14.13 0.39
N LYS A 107 4.06 13.89 0.28
CA LYS A 107 4.83 13.21 1.32
C LYS A 107 5.39 14.22 2.32
N LEU A 108 4.98 14.11 3.58
CA LEU A 108 5.56 14.87 4.69
C LEU A 108 6.82 14.19 5.26
N GLY A 109 7.10 12.96 4.89
CA GLY A 109 8.27 12.22 5.33
C GLY A 109 8.85 11.37 4.21
N VAL A 110 10.19 11.33 4.10
CA VAL A 110 10.91 10.56 3.08
C VAL A 110 11.60 9.36 3.72
N ASP A 111 11.63 8.24 3.01
CA ASP A 111 12.39 7.04 3.37
C ASP A 111 13.10 6.52 2.12
N PHE A 112 14.42 6.49 2.17
CA PHE A 112 15.28 6.07 1.07
C PHE A 112 15.60 4.57 1.06
N ASN A 113 15.14 3.80 2.05
CA ASN A 113 15.32 2.35 2.06
C ASN A 113 14.36 1.67 1.07
N SER A 114 14.80 1.48 -0.15
CA SER A 114 14.04 0.82 -1.21
C SER A 114 14.43 -0.64 -1.36
N ASN A 115 13.43 -1.50 -1.60
CA ASN A 115 13.64 -2.92 -1.92
C ASN A 115 13.52 -3.23 -3.42
N ASN A 116 13.39 -2.22 -4.27
CA ASN A 116 13.28 -2.39 -5.71
C ASN A 116 14.62 -2.19 -6.40
N LEU A 117 15.00 -3.13 -7.29
CA LEU A 117 16.25 -3.11 -8.05
C LEU A 117 16.09 -2.53 -9.45
N TYR A 118 14.87 -2.40 -9.93
CA TYR A 118 14.56 -2.10 -11.31
C TYR A 118 13.66 -0.87 -11.39
N PRO A 119 13.74 -0.10 -12.49
CA PRO A 119 12.84 1.02 -12.73
C PRO A 119 11.36 0.61 -12.66
N GLY A 120 10.54 1.46 -12.05
CA GLY A 120 9.08 1.37 -12.06
C GLY A 120 8.46 2.05 -13.27
N LEU A 121 7.11 1.97 -13.39
CA LEU A 121 6.38 2.61 -14.49
C LEU A 121 6.52 4.14 -14.50
N GLY A 122 6.63 4.76 -13.33
CA GLY A 122 6.36 6.18 -13.11
C GLY A 122 4.91 6.42 -12.70
N ALA A 123 4.43 7.65 -12.76
CA ALA A 123 3.14 8.12 -12.23
C ALA A 123 2.99 7.78 -10.73
N SER A 124 4.05 8.02 -9.97
CA SER A 124 4.23 7.55 -8.60
C SER A 124 3.22 8.14 -7.61
N ALA A 125 2.74 9.36 -7.86
CA ALA A 125 1.74 10.04 -7.05
C ALA A 125 0.39 9.28 -7.01
N LEU A 126 0.06 8.56 -8.08
CA LEU A 126 -1.21 7.83 -8.23
C LEU A 126 -1.15 6.39 -7.71
N HIS A 127 0.03 5.89 -7.34
CA HIS A 127 0.19 4.51 -6.87
C HIS A 127 -0.27 4.27 -5.42
N THR A 128 -0.75 5.28 -4.71
CA THR A 128 -1.11 5.17 -3.28
C THR A 128 -2.12 4.05 -2.99
N SER A 129 -3.09 3.81 -3.87
CA SER A 129 -4.08 2.74 -3.74
C SER A 129 -3.72 1.46 -4.50
N TYR A 130 -2.59 1.42 -5.20
CA TYR A 130 -2.11 0.24 -5.90
C TYR A 130 -1.45 -0.75 -4.92
N PHE A 131 -1.81 -2.03 -5.02
CA PHE A 131 -1.19 -3.09 -4.22
C PHE A 131 0.00 -3.67 -4.97
N GLU A 132 1.18 -3.45 -4.46
CA GLU A 132 2.38 -4.13 -4.95
C GLU A 132 2.42 -5.59 -4.47
N LYS A 133 3.34 -6.40 -5.00
CA LYS A 133 3.42 -7.83 -4.64
C LYS A 133 3.70 -8.04 -3.14
N GLU A 134 4.39 -7.09 -2.51
CA GLU A 134 4.71 -7.07 -1.08
C GLU A 134 3.48 -6.82 -0.20
N ASP A 135 2.45 -6.14 -0.71
CA ASP A 135 1.20 -5.85 0.02
C ASP A 135 0.25 -7.07 0.08
N ILE A 136 0.50 -8.09 -0.75
CA ILE A 136 -0.39 -9.25 -0.85
C ILE A 136 -0.23 -10.16 0.35
N LYS A 137 -1.36 -10.51 0.98
CA LYS A 137 -1.46 -11.39 2.14
C LYS A 137 -1.94 -12.77 1.73
N TYR A 138 -1.30 -13.81 2.25
CA TYR A 138 -1.73 -15.19 2.10
C TYR A 138 -2.24 -15.71 3.43
N TYR A 139 -3.33 -16.43 3.42
CA TYR A 139 -4.01 -16.83 4.63
C TYR A 139 -3.79 -18.31 4.96
N ASN A 140 -3.77 -18.64 6.25
CA ASN A 140 -3.90 -20.00 6.76
C ASN A 140 -4.87 -19.91 7.93
N VAL A 141 -6.11 -20.36 7.70
CA VAL A 141 -7.23 -20.19 8.62
C VAL A 141 -7.73 -21.53 9.09
N ALA A 142 -8.20 -21.61 10.34
CA ALA A 142 -8.78 -22.82 10.90
C ALA A 142 -10.20 -23.06 10.36
N THR A 143 -11.00 -21.98 10.27
CA THR A 143 -12.35 -21.95 9.72
C THR A 143 -12.48 -20.78 8.73
N PRO A 144 -13.49 -20.76 7.88
CA PRO A 144 -13.75 -19.61 7.01
C PRO A 144 -13.86 -18.30 7.78
N MET A 145 -13.28 -17.26 7.23
CA MET A 145 -13.23 -15.93 7.83
C MET A 145 -13.55 -14.87 6.78
N SER A 146 -14.39 -13.92 7.14
CA SER A 146 -14.68 -12.74 6.32
C SER A 146 -14.35 -11.45 7.08
N ASP A 147 -13.75 -10.50 6.39
CA ASP A 147 -13.56 -9.11 6.85
C ASP A 147 -14.29 -8.20 5.87
N LEU A 148 -15.20 -7.40 6.35
CA LEU A 148 -15.95 -6.43 5.58
C LEU A 148 -15.73 -5.05 6.19
N PHE A 149 -15.12 -4.15 5.44
CA PHE A 149 -14.96 -2.75 5.78
C PHE A 149 -15.72 -1.88 4.81
N PHE A 150 -16.59 -1.05 5.34
CA PHE A 150 -17.35 -0.03 4.60
C PHE A 150 -17.04 1.34 5.18
N LYS A 151 -16.92 2.36 4.32
CA LYS A 151 -16.76 3.76 4.72
C LYS A 151 -17.41 4.68 3.70
N THR A 152 -18.06 5.74 4.17
CA THR A 152 -18.53 6.81 3.29
C THR A 152 -17.33 7.58 2.73
N THR A 153 -17.43 8.05 1.51
CA THR A 153 -16.46 8.93 0.84
C THR A 153 -16.91 10.40 0.90
N LEU A 154 -16.28 11.26 0.13
CA LEU A 154 -16.62 12.68 0.08
C LEU A 154 -17.66 12.93 -1.00
N GLU A 155 -18.68 13.69 -0.66
CA GLU A 155 -19.92 13.89 -1.40
C GLU A 155 -20.60 12.55 -1.69
N GLU A 156 -20.88 12.21 -2.93
CA GLU A 156 -21.49 10.94 -3.29
C GLU A 156 -20.46 9.85 -3.45
N GLY A 157 -20.69 8.70 -2.81
CA GLY A 157 -19.90 7.51 -3.00
C GLY A 157 -19.60 6.73 -1.73
N GLN A 158 -18.86 5.66 -1.93
CA GLN A 158 -18.55 4.70 -0.87
C GLN A 158 -17.25 3.97 -1.12
N LEU A 159 -16.67 3.46 -0.05
CA LEU A 159 -15.55 2.55 -0.06
C LEU A 159 -15.98 1.21 0.53
N LEU A 160 -15.65 0.15 -0.19
CA LEU A 160 -15.78 -1.24 0.26
C LEU A 160 -14.42 -1.93 0.20
N ASP A 161 -14.00 -2.56 1.30
CA ASP A 161 -12.84 -3.46 1.34
C ASP A 161 -13.32 -4.77 1.97
N ALA A 162 -13.51 -5.78 1.14
CA ALA A 162 -14.06 -7.07 1.53
C ALA A 162 -13.05 -8.18 1.25
N SER A 163 -12.87 -9.09 2.20
CA SER A 163 -12.06 -10.29 2.01
C SER A 163 -12.73 -11.51 2.62
N LEU A 164 -12.61 -12.63 1.91
CA LEU A 164 -13.02 -13.95 2.34
C LEU A 164 -11.81 -14.87 2.29
N ALA A 165 -11.45 -15.48 3.41
CA ALA A 165 -10.42 -16.49 3.50
C ALA A 165 -11.06 -17.82 3.95
N PHE A 166 -10.74 -18.91 3.27
CA PHE A 166 -11.29 -20.23 3.57
C PHE A 166 -10.25 -21.31 3.24
N ASN A 167 -10.49 -22.48 3.79
CA ASN A 167 -9.67 -23.64 3.53
C ASN A 167 -10.52 -24.84 3.06
N THR A 168 -9.94 -25.66 2.18
CA THR A 168 -10.49 -26.98 1.83
C THR A 168 -9.84 -28.11 2.63
N SER A 169 -8.74 -27.81 3.28
CA SER A 169 -8.03 -28.64 4.22
C SER A 169 -7.10 -27.79 5.09
N LYS A 170 -6.57 -28.32 6.19
CA LYS A 170 -5.56 -27.64 7.04
C LYS A 170 -4.32 -27.19 6.27
N ARG A 171 -4.14 -27.60 5.01
CA ARG A 171 -2.95 -27.37 4.20
C ARG A 171 -3.18 -26.55 2.95
N LEU A 172 -4.41 -26.43 2.50
CA LEU A 172 -4.77 -25.70 1.30
C LEU A 172 -5.79 -24.62 1.66
N ASN A 173 -5.34 -23.38 1.55
CA ASN A 173 -6.09 -22.19 1.89
C ASN A 173 -6.21 -21.28 0.67
N PHE A 174 -7.33 -20.60 0.57
CA PHE A 174 -7.64 -19.62 -0.46
C PHE A 174 -8.10 -18.33 0.16
N SER A 175 -7.91 -17.23 -0.55
CA SER A 175 -8.64 -16.01 -0.25
C SER A 175 -9.08 -15.29 -1.52
N LEU A 176 -10.20 -14.60 -1.41
CA LEU A 176 -10.71 -13.67 -2.40
C LEU A 176 -10.87 -12.33 -1.70
N ALA A 177 -10.38 -11.27 -2.31
CA ALA A 177 -10.50 -9.94 -1.76
C ALA A 177 -10.82 -8.92 -2.86
N TYR A 178 -11.67 -7.98 -2.54
CA TYR A 178 -11.98 -6.84 -3.39
C TYR A 178 -11.94 -5.56 -2.55
N LYS A 179 -11.21 -4.57 -3.05
CA LYS A 179 -11.22 -3.23 -2.49
C LYS A 179 -11.57 -2.25 -3.60
N GLY A 180 -12.63 -1.53 -3.42
CA GLY A 180 -13.06 -0.53 -4.37
C GLY A 180 -13.64 0.69 -3.67
N PHE A 181 -13.49 1.85 -4.30
CA PHE A 181 -14.15 3.06 -3.87
C PHE A 181 -14.55 3.90 -5.07
N ARG A 182 -15.53 4.75 -4.83
CA ARG A 182 -15.87 5.90 -5.66
C ARG A 182 -16.05 7.09 -4.75
N SER A 183 -15.56 8.25 -5.16
CA SER A 183 -15.71 9.52 -4.45
C SER A 183 -15.81 10.65 -5.45
N LEU A 184 -16.90 11.40 -5.41
CA LEU A 184 -17.12 12.52 -6.33
C LEU A 184 -16.19 13.70 -5.99
N GLY A 185 -16.00 13.98 -4.70
CA GLY A 185 -15.25 15.14 -4.22
C GLY A 185 -16.12 16.42 -4.23
N LYS A 186 -15.56 17.49 -3.66
CA LYS A 186 -16.29 18.78 -3.50
C LYS A 186 -16.02 19.76 -4.63
N TYR A 187 -14.89 19.63 -5.32
CA TYR A 187 -14.52 20.51 -6.44
C TYR A 187 -14.99 19.92 -7.77
N GLN A 188 -15.09 20.78 -8.79
CA GLN A 188 -15.36 20.33 -10.15
C GLN A 188 -14.28 19.37 -10.64
N TYR A 189 -14.64 18.39 -11.48
CA TYR A 189 -13.73 17.41 -12.08
C TYR A 189 -12.73 16.81 -11.09
N ASN A 190 -13.26 16.28 -10.00
CA ASN A 190 -12.44 15.73 -8.92
C ASN A 190 -12.84 14.32 -8.50
N GLN A 191 -13.61 13.62 -9.32
CA GLN A 191 -13.99 12.24 -9.03
C GLN A 191 -12.77 11.32 -9.03
N ALA A 192 -12.80 10.34 -8.14
CA ALA A 192 -11.79 9.30 -8.06
C ALA A 192 -12.46 7.94 -7.87
N GLU A 193 -11.98 6.94 -8.59
CA GLU A 193 -12.48 5.57 -8.53
C GLU A 193 -11.32 4.58 -8.45
N SER A 194 -11.51 3.48 -7.75
CA SER A 194 -10.56 2.37 -7.74
C SER A 194 -11.26 1.04 -7.57
N GLY A 195 -10.77 0.03 -8.26
CA GLY A 195 -11.18 -1.35 -8.13
C GLY A 195 -9.97 -2.28 -8.08
N ASN A 196 -9.78 -3.00 -6.97
CA ASN A 196 -8.67 -3.93 -6.78
C ASN A 196 -9.21 -5.31 -6.41
N PHE A 197 -9.11 -6.26 -7.32
CA PHE A 197 -9.44 -7.67 -7.09
C PHE A 197 -8.17 -8.46 -6.82
N ARG A 198 -8.20 -9.35 -5.83
CA ARG A 198 -7.09 -10.23 -5.47
C ARG A 198 -7.62 -11.62 -5.14
N ALA A 199 -6.98 -12.63 -5.71
CA ALA A 199 -7.21 -14.02 -5.35
C ALA A 199 -5.88 -14.65 -4.94
N THR A 200 -5.81 -15.32 -3.79
CA THR A 200 -4.59 -15.93 -3.28
C THR A 200 -4.78 -17.38 -2.91
N THR A 201 -3.71 -18.14 -2.97
CA THR A 201 -3.67 -19.51 -2.44
C THR A 201 -2.37 -19.76 -1.67
N ASN A 202 -2.47 -20.58 -0.64
CA ASN A 202 -1.36 -21.05 0.15
C ASN A 202 -1.51 -22.55 0.37
N TYR A 203 -0.49 -23.31 -0.02
CA TYR A 203 -0.49 -24.77 0.06
C TYR A 203 0.80 -25.31 0.68
N VAL A 204 0.66 -26.31 1.54
CA VAL A 204 1.80 -27.04 2.13
C VAL A 204 1.48 -28.53 2.14
N THR A 205 2.38 -29.38 1.67
CA THR A 205 2.21 -30.85 1.69
C THR A 205 2.23 -31.43 3.09
N LYS A 206 1.67 -32.64 3.26
CA LYS A 206 1.60 -33.37 4.54
C LYS A 206 2.97 -33.59 5.22
N ASN A 207 3.98 -33.81 4.43
CA ASN A 207 5.35 -34.01 4.89
C ASN A 207 6.15 -32.72 5.02
N ASN A 208 5.52 -31.55 4.85
CA ASN A 208 6.13 -30.20 4.87
C ASN A 208 7.35 -30.07 3.94
N ARG A 209 7.42 -30.87 2.86
CA ARG A 209 8.52 -30.78 1.89
C ARG A 209 8.24 -29.81 0.78
N TYR A 210 6.98 -29.62 0.37
CA TYR A 210 6.61 -28.67 -0.67
C TYR A 210 5.68 -27.60 -0.11
N SER A 211 5.97 -26.36 -0.44
CA SER A 211 5.12 -25.20 -0.15
C SER A 211 4.94 -24.35 -1.40
N LEU A 212 3.74 -23.81 -1.58
CA LEU A 212 3.36 -22.93 -2.68
C LEU A 212 2.55 -21.77 -2.16
N ARG A 213 2.85 -20.57 -2.66
CA ARG A 213 2.00 -19.38 -2.57
C ARG A 213 1.78 -18.83 -3.96
N ALA A 214 0.57 -18.50 -4.30
CA ALA A 214 0.28 -17.87 -5.58
C ALA A 214 -0.80 -16.81 -5.43
N HIS A 215 -0.77 -15.79 -6.30
CA HIS A 215 -1.85 -14.82 -6.38
C HIS A 215 -2.07 -14.30 -7.79
N ILE A 216 -3.28 -13.84 -8.01
CA ILE A 216 -3.68 -13.02 -9.16
C ILE A 216 -4.19 -11.70 -8.59
N ALA A 217 -3.75 -10.58 -9.17
CA ALA A 217 -4.27 -9.26 -8.86
C ALA A 217 -4.68 -8.54 -10.15
N ALA A 218 -5.84 -7.88 -10.12
CA ALA A 218 -6.32 -7.00 -11.18
C ALA A 218 -6.75 -5.68 -10.56
N GLN A 219 -6.16 -4.58 -11.00
CA GLN A 219 -6.27 -3.28 -10.37
C GLN A 219 -6.55 -2.20 -11.40
N ASP A 220 -7.47 -1.32 -11.07
CA ASP A 220 -7.90 -0.19 -11.89
C ASP A 220 -8.05 1.02 -10.98
N ILE A 221 -7.39 2.12 -11.31
CA ILE A 221 -7.43 3.40 -10.61
C ILE A 221 -7.72 4.45 -11.66
N ASP A 222 -8.81 5.16 -11.52
CA ASP A 222 -9.30 6.16 -12.48
C ASP A 222 -9.59 7.46 -11.76
N ASN A 223 -9.08 8.58 -12.26
CA ASN A 223 -9.23 9.90 -11.67
C ASN A 223 -9.59 10.92 -12.75
N GLU A 224 -10.58 11.75 -12.47
CA GLU A 224 -10.70 13.03 -13.14
C GLU A 224 -9.57 13.96 -12.69
N GLU A 225 -8.98 14.72 -13.59
CA GLU A 225 -7.87 15.62 -13.29
C GLU A 225 -8.31 17.07 -13.57
N ASN A 226 -8.45 17.86 -12.51
CA ASN A 226 -8.90 19.25 -12.65
C ASN A 226 -7.76 20.28 -12.74
N GLY A 227 -6.50 19.86 -12.64
CA GLY A 227 -5.34 20.72 -12.77
C GLY A 227 -5.13 21.75 -11.65
N GLY A 228 -5.90 21.65 -10.55
CA GLY A 228 -5.86 22.60 -9.44
C GLY A 228 -6.73 23.85 -9.67
N LEU A 229 -6.72 24.75 -8.71
CA LEU A 229 -7.45 26.01 -8.76
C LEU A 229 -6.78 27.01 -9.71
N ILE A 230 -7.57 27.90 -10.30
CA ILE A 230 -7.06 28.99 -11.15
C ILE A 230 -6.82 30.26 -10.32
N SER A 231 -7.71 30.57 -9.38
CA SER A 231 -7.74 31.84 -8.65
C SER A 231 -7.89 31.61 -7.15
N GLU A 232 -6.78 31.26 -6.47
CA GLU A 232 -6.79 30.96 -5.05
C GLU A 232 -7.22 32.16 -4.21
N GLU A 233 -6.55 33.32 -4.37
CA GLU A 233 -6.77 34.53 -3.58
C GLU A 233 -8.18 35.11 -3.74
N THR A 234 -8.70 35.12 -4.97
CA THR A 234 -9.98 35.75 -5.27
C THR A 234 -11.18 34.85 -5.04
N GLN A 235 -10.98 33.54 -4.96
CA GLN A 235 -12.07 32.58 -4.79
C GLN A 235 -11.91 31.75 -3.53
N PHE A 236 -10.90 30.91 -3.42
CA PHE A 236 -10.75 29.98 -2.30
C PHE A 236 -10.47 30.69 -0.98
N GLU A 237 -9.56 31.66 -0.98
CA GLU A 237 -9.11 32.43 0.19
C GLU A 237 -9.94 33.72 0.46
N SER A 238 -10.79 34.10 -0.48
CA SER A 238 -11.53 35.36 -0.44
C SER A 238 -12.45 35.53 0.76
N GLY A 239 -12.84 34.45 1.43
CA GLY A 239 -13.87 34.49 2.49
C GLY A 239 -15.29 34.76 1.97
N ASP A 240 -15.48 34.85 0.66
CA ASP A 240 -16.81 35.04 0.07
C ASP A 240 -17.66 33.77 0.26
N SER A 241 -18.86 33.98 0.76
CA SER A 241 -19.83 32.92 1.02
C SER A 241 -20.22 32.13 -0.25
N GLU A 242 -20.10 32.75 -1.45
CA GLU A 242 -20.34 32.08 -2.71
C GLU A 242 -19.45 30.89 -2.93
N PHE A 243 -18.15 31.03 -2.64
CA PHE A 243 -17.12 29.98 -2.80
C PHE A 243 -17.05 28.98 -1.66
N THR A 244 -17.86 29.13 -0.62
CA THR A 244 -18.08 28.07 0.38
C THR A 244 -18.64 26.81 -0.27
N ASN A 245 -19.44 26.95 -1.33
CA ASN A 245 -19.79 25.86 -2.23
C ASN A 245 -18.65 25.63 -3.24
N ARG A 246 -17.77 24.67 -2.96
CA ARG A 246 -16.54 24.42 -3.71
C ARG A 246 -16.75 24.05 -5.19
N VAL A 247 -17.96 23.65 -5.59
CA VAL A 247 -18.33 23.45 -7.00
C VAL A 247 -18.28 24.78 -7.80
N LYS A 248 -18.36 25.93 -7.13
CA LYS A 248 -18.29 27.25 -7.78
C LYS A 248 -16.88 27.80 -7.94
N VAL A 249 -15.89 27.15 -7.33
CA VAL A 249 -14.48 27.54 -7.47
C VAL A 249 -13.98 27.04 -8.82
N ASP A 250 -13.35 27.92 -9.58
CA ASP A 250 -12.84 27.60 -10.91
C ASP A 250 -11.61 26.70 -10.85
N VAL A 251 -11.62 25.70 -11.71
CA VAL A 251 -10.53 24.73 -11.85
C VAL A 251 -9.95 24.80 -13.27
N ARG A 252 -8.69 24.41 -13.41
CA ARG A 252 -7.95 24.57 -14.66
C ARG A 252 -8.46 23.69 -15.79
N PHE A 253 -8.86 22.44 -15.47
CA PHE A 253 -9.36 21.48 -16.46
C PHE A 253 -10.75 20.97 -16.10
N SER A 254 -11.57 20.76 -17.11
CA SER A 254 -12.91 20.19 -17.00
C SER A 254 -13.11 18.95 -17.87
N ASP A 255 -12.03 18.40 -18.45
CA ASP A 255 -12.08 17.34 -19.46
C ASP A 255 -10.87 16.39 -19.43
N ALA A 256 -10.02 16.50 -18.40
CA ALA A 256 -8.84 15.67 -18.25
C ALA A 256 -9.07 14.50 -17.28
N SER A 257 -8.44 13.37 -17.57
CA SER A 257 -8.48 12.17 -16.70
C SER A 257 -7.17 11.41 -16.74
N SER A 258 -6.87 10.72 -15.63
CA SER A 258 -5.72 9.84 -15.52
C SER A 258 -6.15 8.43 -15.12
N ARG A 259 -5.42 7.41 -15.59
CA ARG A 259 -5.75 6.02 -15.29
C ARG A 259 -4.51 5.16 -15.12
N ILE A 260 -4.48 4.34 -14.04
CA ILE A 260 -3.54 3.23 -13.87
C ILE A 260 -4.31 1.92 -13.92
N LEU A 261 -3.90 1.01 -14.81
CA LEU A 261 -4.44 -0.35 -14.86
C LEU A 261 -3.30 -1.35 -14.77
N GLY A 262 -3.44 -2.31 -13.84
CA GLY A 262 -2.43 -3.34 -13.63
C GLY A 262 -3.03 -4.74 -13.50
N LYS A 263 -2.30 -5.74 -14.02
CA LYS A 263 -2.62 -7.16 -13.86
C LYS A 263 -1.35 -7.91 -13.49
N ARG A 264 -1.42 -8.72 -12.44
CA ARG A 264 -0.28 -9.49 -11.92
C ARG A 264 -0.63 -10.94 -11.72
N TYR A 265 0.33 -11.81 -12.08
CA TYR A 265 0.33 -13.23 -11.82
C TYR A 265 1.62 -13.57 -11.09
N PHE A 266 1.48 -14.15 -9.92
CA PHE A 266 2.61 -14.46 -9.05
C PHE A 266 2.50 -15.87 -8.50
N TYR A 267 3.62 -16.58 -8.44
CA TYR A 267 3.77 -17.75 -7.61
C TYR A 267 5.20 -17.87 -7.04
N ASP A 268 5.29 -18.50 -5.89
CA ASP A 268 6.52 -18.76 -5.16
C ASP A 268 6.41 -20.12 -4.50
N HIS A 269 7.31 -21.01 -4.85
CA HIS A 269 7.29 -22.37 -4.35
C HIS A 269 8.67 -22.87 -3.96
N LEU A 270 8.69 -23.75 -2.96
CA LEU A 270 9.90 -24.35 -2.41
C LEU A 270 9.70 -25.85 -2.24
N TYR A 271 10.65 -26.65 -2.72
CA TYR A 271 10.73 -28.08 -2.47
C TYR A 271 11.98 -28.42 -1.66
N LYS A 272 11.79 -29.04 -0.47
CA LYS A 272 12.87 -29.50 0.42
C LYS A 272 13.35 -30.88 -0.02
N LEU A 273 14.52 -30.93 -0.64
CA LEU A 273 15.22 -32.14 -1.03
C LEU A 273 15.61 -32.97 0.18
N ILE A 274 16.17 -32.31 1.20
CA ILE A 274 16.56 -32.85 2.48
C ILE A 274 15.75 -32.17 3.56
N ARG A 275 15.17 -32.93 4.48
CA ARG A 275 14.51 -32.42 5.67
C ARG A 275 14.74 -33.43 6.81
N LYS A 276 15.45 -32.99 7.83
CA LYS A 276 15.68 -33.75 9.06
C LYS A 276 14.98 -33.03 10.21
N GLU A 277 14.26 -33.79 11.02
CA GLU A 277 13.57 -33.29 12.22
C GLU A 277 14.44 -33.47 13.45
N GLN A 278 14.14 -32.81 14.53
CA GLN A 278 14.81 -32.94 15.82
C GLN A 278 14.19 -34.13 16.55
N ASP A 279 15.01 -34.98 17.16
CA ASP A 279 14.63 -36.29 17.72
C ASP A 279 13.47 -36.26 18.74
N SER A 280 13.13 -35.10 19.30
CA SER A 280 12.09 -34.94 20.32
C SER A 280 10.96 -33.98 19.93
N SER A 281 10.97 -33.44 18.73
CA SER A 281 9.95 -32.49 18.28
C SER A 281 9.80 -32.51 16.74
N SER A 282 8.63 -32.16 16.24
CA SER A 282 8.43 -31.97 14.78
C SER A 282 9.14 -30.74 14.22
N GLN A 283 10.02 -30.09 15.01
CA GLN A 283 10.80 -28.93 14.57
C GLN A 283 11.92 -29.37 13.62
N GLU A 284 12.14 -28.55 12.61
CA GLU A 284 13.14 -28.77 11.58
C GLU A 284 14.55 -28.52 12.14
N LYS A 285 15.44 -29.53 12.05
CA LYS A 285 16.84 -29.43 12.46
C LYS A 285 17.72 -28.98 11.31
N THR A 286 17.51 -29.57 10.14
CA THR A 286 18.29 -29.22 8.94
C THR A 286 17.44 -29.48 7.70
N SER A 287 17.49 -28.55 6.75
CA SER A 287 16.91 -28.75 5.42
C SER A 287 17.77 -28.15 4.33
N LEU A 288 17.63 -28.73 3.14
CA LEU A 288 18.11 -28.17 1.88
C LEU A 288 16.95 -28.19 0.90
N GLY A 289 16.63 -27.03 0.33
CA GLY A 289 15.53 -26.86 -0.61
C GLY A 289 15.95 -26.13 -1.88
N ILE A 290 15.17 -26.34 -2.91
CA ILE A 290 15.23 -25.57 -4.16
C ILE A 290 13.86 -24.93 -4.34
N GLY A 291 13.86 -23.63 -4.65
CA GLY A 291 12.66 -22.85 -4.86
C GLY A 291 12.71 -22.09 -6.19
N HIS A 292 11.53 -21.67 -6.61
CA HIS A 292 11.37 -20.81 -7.76
C HIS A 292 10.30 -19.78 -7.47
N GLN A 293 10.55 -18.54 -7.86
CA GLN A 293 9.61 -17.42 -7.79
C GLN A 293 9.39 -16.88 -9.19
N PHE A 294 8.14 -16.65 -9.53
CA PHE A 294 7.72 -16.05 -10.79
C PHE A 294 6.80 -14.87 -10.52
N ASN A 295 6.99 -13.79 -11.25
CA ASN A 295 6.08 -12.64 -11.28
C ASN A 295 5.97 -12.14 -12.71
N TYR A 296 4.75 -12.09 -13.23
CA TYR A 296 4.44 -11.44 -14.51
C TYR A 296 3.44 -10.32 -14.23
N GLU A 297 3.79 -9.12 -14.67
CA GLU A 297 2.94 -7.94 -14.48
C GLU A 297 2.84 -7.14 -15.76
N THR A 298 1.63 -6.69 -16.05
CA THR A 298 1.37 -5.67 -17.07
C THR A 298 0.73 -4.48 -16.38
N LYS A 299 1.28 -3.31 -16.59
CA LYS A 299 0.80 -2.05 -15.99
C LYS A 299 0.83 -0.95 -17.07
N TYR A 300 -0.13 -0.04 -17.05
CA TYR A 300 -0.01 1.18 -17.84
C TYR A 300 -0.53 2.38 -17.04
N TYR A 301 0.02 3.52 -17.37
CA TYR A 301 -0.49 4.84 -17.03
C TYR A 301 -1.02 5.50 -18.31
N ALA A 302 -2.18 6.14 -18.24
CA ALA A 302 -2.74 6.93 -19.34
C ALA A 302 -3.23 8.28 -18.80
N PHE A 303 -2.95 9.35 -19.54
CA PHE A 303 -3.54 10.67 -19.37
C PHE A 303 -4.32 11.00 -20.65
N ASN A 304 -5.56 11.45 -20.48
CA ASN A 304 -6.42 11.86 -21.58
C ASN A 304 -6.99 13.23 -21.31
N GLN A 305 -7.00 14.10 -22.34
CA GLN A 305 -7.61 15.42 -22.28
C GLN A 305 -8.23 15.73 -23.65
N THR A 306 -9.50 16.14 -23.63
CA THR A 306 -10.24 16.37 -24.90
C THR A 306 -9.75 17.64 -25.60
N THR A 307 -9.54 18.71 -24.83
CA THR A 307 -9.08 20.00 -25.35
C THR A 307 -7.71 20.30 -24.71
N PRO A 308 -6.63 20.35 -25.51
CA PRO A 308 -5.31 20.74 -24.98
C PRO A 308 -5.38 22.08 -24.25
N ASN A 309 -4.59 22.21 -23.18
CA ASN A 309 -4.53 23.41 -22.36
C ASN A 309 -3.12 24.00 -22.36
N GLU A 310 -2.99 25.30 -22.58
CA GLU A 310 -1.72 26.02 -22.64
C GLU A 310 -0.84 25.84 -21.40
N TYR A 311 -1.44 25.49 -20.28
CA TYR A 311 -0.74 25.18 -19.03
C TYR A 311 0.42 24.17 -19.19
N TYR A 312 0.27 23.21 -20.10
CA TYR A 312 1.33 22.23 -20.45
C TYR A 312 2.14 22.64 -21.69
N GLY A 313 1.91 23.84 -22.23
CA GLY A 313 2.54 24.33 -23.44
C GLY A 313 1.82 23.90 -24.72
N ASP A 314 2.53 23.99 -25.83
CA ASP A 314 1.99 23.67 -27.15
C ASP A 314 1.80 22.16 -27.36
N ASN A 315 0.91 21.77 -28.23
CA ASN A 315 0.56 20.37 -28.47
C ASN A 315 0.77 19.98 -29.94
N LEU A 316 1.20 18.75 -30.16
CA LEU A 316 1.41 18.14 -31.48
C LEU A 316 0.08 17.66 -32.08
N VAL A 317 -0.79 17.12 -31.27
CA VAL A 317 -2.04 16.48 -31.68
C VAL A 317 -3.15 16.80 -30.69
N SER A 318 -4.41 16.82 -31.14
CA SER A 318 -5.61 16.96 -30.32
C SER A 318 -6.63 15.89 -30.75
N PRO A 319 -7.31 15.19 -29.81
CA PRO A 319 -7.18 15.27 -28.35
C PRO A 319 -5.86 14.67 -27.84
N ILE A 320 -5.48 14.97 -26.59
CA ILE A 320 -4.32 14.38 -25.92
C ILE A 320 -4.67 12.97 -25.46
N VAL A 321 -3.87 11.98 -25.86
CA VAL A 321 -4.04 10.55 -25.50
C VAL A 321 -2.70 9.92 -25.20
N ASP A 322 -2.12 10.25 -24.07
CA ASP A 322 -0.83 9.73 -23.64
C ASP A 322 -0.98 8.38 -22.95
N LYS A 323 -0.12 7.43 -23.28
CA LYS A 323 -0.13 6.12 -22.64
C LYS A 323 1.24 5.50 -22.55
N ALA A 324 1.77 5.44 -21.34
CA ALA A 324 2.98 4.71 -21.00
C ALA A 324 2.62 3.29 -20.52
N SER A 325 3.22 2.27 -21.07
CA SER A 325 2.93 0.86 -20.77
C SER A 325 4.19 0.12 -20.33
N LEU A 326 4.09 -0.69 -19.27
CA LEU A 326 5.17 -1.52 -18.77
C LEU A 326 4.73 -2.97 -18.65
N LYS A 327 5.51 -3.88 -19.27
CA LYS A 327 5.39 -5.33 -19.11
C LYS A 327 6.64 -5.86 -18.48
N THR A 328 6.51 -6.62 -17.40
CA THR A 328 7.64 -7.21 -16.68
C THR A 328 7.45 -8.69 -16.46
N MET A 329 8.53 -9.44 -16.52
CA MET A 329 8.58 -10.85 -16.16
C MET A 329 9.81 -11.10 -15.31
N TYR A 330 9.59 -11.58 -14.10
CA TYR A 330 10.65 -11.91 -13.16
C TYR A 330 10.64 -13.40 -12.84
N ASN A 331 11.79 -14.03 -12.99
CA ASN A 331 12.04 -15.42 -12.61
C ASN A 331 13.23 -15.45 -11.66
N GLN A 332 13.10 -16.17 -10.55
CA GLN A 332 14.19 -16.37 -9.60
C GLN A 332 14.23 -17.83 -9.20
N VAL A 333 15.38 -18.47 -9.38
CA VAL A 333 15.67 -19.80 -8.81
C VAL A 333 16.52 -19.58 -7.56
N ASN A 334 16.19 -20.30 -6.49
CA ASN A 334 16.91 -20.20 -5.22
C ASN A 334 17.24 -21.59 -4.65
N ALA A 335 18.36 -21.64 -3.93
CA ALA A 335 18.74 -22.76 -3.09
C ALA A 335 18.75 -22.28 -1.64
N GLU A 336 17.97 -22.93 -0.79
CA GLU A 336 17.82 -22.59 0.63
C GLU A 336 18.41 -23.71 1.50
N PHE A 337 19.36 -23.35 2.34
CA PHE A 337 19.89 -24.20 3.40
C PHE A 337 19.44 -23.67 4.76
N TYR A 338 18.84 -24.52 5.55
CA TYR A 338 18.49 -24.23 6.93
C TYR A 338 19.15 -25.21 7.89
N ASN A 339 19.70 -24.69 8.96
CA ASN A 339 20.19 -25.45 10.08
C ASN A 339 19.87 -24.72 11.39
N ALA A 340 19.33 -25.44 12.38
CA ALA A 340 18.91 -24.85 13.65
C ALA A 340 20.07 -24.12 14.38
N THR A 341 21.32 -24.55 14.19
CA THR A 341 22.50 -23.91 14.76
C THR A 341 23.03 -22.76 13.89
N LEU A 342 23.09 -22.93 12.58
CA LEU A 342 23.70 -21.97 11.66
C LEU A 342 22.71 -20.90 11.16
N GLY A 343 21.41 -21.19 11.16
CA GLY A 343 20.38 -20.32 10.61
C GLY A 343 19.96 -20.71 9.20
N ARG A 344 19.32 -19.78 8.49
CA ARG A 344 18.86 -19.90 7.11
C ARG A 344 19.81 -19.12 6.20
N LEU A 345 20.34 -19.79 5.20
CA LEU A 345 21.10 -19.19 4.10
C LEU A 345 20.38 -19.52 2.79
N GLN A 346 20.13 -18.52 1.97
CA GLN A 346 19.57 -18.67 0.64
C GLN A 346 20.46 -17.99 -0.38
N GLY A 347 20.81 -18.70 -1.46
CA GLY A 347 21.40 -18.13 -2.66
C GLY A 347 20.39 -18.12 -3.79
N ASN A 348 20.40 -17.12 -4.64
CA ASN A 348 19.48 -17.02 -5.77
C ASN A 348 20.12 -16.43 -7.02
N VAL A 349 19.56 -16.79 -8.16
CA VAL A 349 19.80 -16.17 -9.46
C VAL A 349 18.45 -15.73 -10.02
N SER A 350 18.38 -14.52 -10.53
CA SER A 350 17.16 -13.97 -11.09
C SER A 350 17.36 -13.44 -12.50
N LEU A 351 16.32 -13.58 -13.31
CA LEU A 351 16.17 -13.00 -14.64
C LEU A 351 14.96 -12.07 -14.63
N TYR A 352 15.17 -10.82 -14.99
CA TYR A 352 14.12 -9.82 -15.12
C TYR A 352 14.08 -9.33 -16.55
N ASN A 353 12.94 -9.53 -17.23
CA ASN A 353 12.67 -9.01 -18.54
C ASN A 353 11.69 -7.84 -18.42
N TYR A 354 11.95 -6.76 -19.13
CA TYR A 354 11.07 -5.61 -19.18
C TYR A 354 10.84 -5.12 -20.61
N THR A 355 9.68 -4.51 -20.81
CA THR A 355 9.34 -3.74 -22.00
C THR A 355 8.50 -2.55 -21.54
N TYR A 356 9.09 -1.36 -21.57
CA TYR A 356 8.41 -0.09 -21.37
C TYR A 356 8.19 0.55 -22.73
N PHE A 357 6.97 0.99 -23.05
CA PHE A 357 6.66 1.41 -24.40
C PHE A 357 5.49 2.38 -24.50
N PHE A 358 5.57 3.18 -25.57
CA PHE A 358 4.54 4.07 -26.12
C PHE A 358 4.06 3.55 -27.47
N ASN A 359 3.03 4.18 -28.05
CA ASN A 359 2.45 3.72 -29.31
C ASN A 359 3.13 4.33 -30.54
N SER A 360 3.94 5.38 -30.40
CA SER A 360 4.50 6.19 -31.49
C SER A 360 6.03 6.28 -31.41
N ILE A 361 6.66 6.60 -32.52
CA ILE A 361 8.04 7.09 -32.59
C ILE A 361 7.92 8.57 -32.87
N LEU A 362 8.61 9.39 -32.10
CA LEU A 362 8.65 10.83 -32.29
C LEU A 362 10.02 11.26 -32.84
N ILE A 363 10.00 12.27 -33.66
CA ILE A 363 11.21 12.96 -34.14
C ILE A 363 11.01 14.42 -33.71
N ASN A 364 11.90 14.94 -32.87
CA ASN A 364 11.85 16.33 -32.47
C ASN A 364 12.37 17.26 -33.59
N ASP A 365 12.21 18.57 -33.41
CA ASP A 365 12.59 19.59 -34.40
C ASP A 365 14.09 19.58 -34.71
N GLU A 366 14.92 19.09 -33.82
CA GLU A 366 16.37 18.92 -34.02
C GLU A 366 16.70 17.64 -34.80
N GLY A 367 15.70 16.84 -35.18
CA GLY A 367 15.87 15.57 -35.90
C GLY A 367 16.29 14.40 -35.01
N VAL A 368 16.22 14.55 -33.67
CA VAL A 368 16.49 13.45 -32.74
C VAL A 368 15.29 12.52 -32.67
N THR A 369 15.55 11.23 -32.85
CA THR A 369 14.51 10.21 -32.77
C THR A 369 14.32 9.75 -31.34
N ILE A 370 13.11 9.90 -30.81
CA ILE A 370 12.70 9.34 -29.54
C ILE A 370 12.02 7.99 -29.81
N PRO A 371 12.61 6.85 -29.37
CA PRO A 371 12.10 5.52 -29.66
C PRO A 371 10.78 5.27 -28.94
N SER A 372 9.94 4.40 -29.51
CA SER A 372 8.68 4.03 -28.87
C SER A 372 8.84 3.09 -27.67
N ARG A 373 10.05 2.58 -27.38
CA ARG A 373 10.23 1.57 -26.33
C ARG A 373 11.65 1.49 -25.79
N LEU A 374 11.72 1.11 -24.49
CA LEU A 374 12.92 0.53 -23.86
C LEU A 374 12.62 -0.94 -23.54
N LYS A 375 13.50 -1.85 -23.95
CA LYS A 375 13.35 -3.29 -23.72
C LYS A 375 14.69 -3.88 -23.35
N GLY A 376 14.71 -4.74 -22.34
CA GLY A 376 15.95 -5.39 -21.91
C GLY A 376 15.73 -6.58 -21.02
N GLU A 377 16.85 -7.17 -20.65
CA GLU A 377 16.95 -8.32 -19.75
C GLU A 377 18.04 -8.04 -18.72
N GLU A 378 17.74 -8.28 -17.45
CA GLU A 378 18.65 -8.09 -16.33
C GLU A 378 18.89 -9.41 -15.63
N ILE A 379 20.12 -9.79 -15.40
CA ILE A 379 20.50 -10.99 -14.65
C ILE A 379 21.16 -10.55 -13.36
N ALA A 380 20.62 -11.01 -12.23
CA ALA A 380 21.17 -10.70 -10.92
C ALA A 380 21.38 -11.96 -10.06
N VAL A 381 22.36 -11.91 -9.19
CA VAL A 381 22.60 -12.90 -8.12
C VAL A 381 22.29 -12.29 -6.78
N GLY A 382 21.83 -13.12 -5.85
CA GLY A 382 21.52 -12.66 -4.51
C GLY A 382 21.81 -13.68 -3.45
N ALA A 383 21.97 -13.20 -2.23
CA ALA A 383 22.11 -14.03 -1.04
C ALA A 383 21.32 -13.41 0.10
N GLU A 384 20.67 -14.28 0.89
CA GLU A 384 19.94 -13.90 2.10
C GLU A 384 20.41 -14.77 3.26
N TYR A 385 20.59 -14.16 4.42
CA TYR A 385 20.94 -14.86 5.65
C TYR A 385 20.05 -14.43 6.80
N GLU A 386 19.56 -15.40 7.56
CA GLU A 386 18.80 -15.13 8.79
C GLU A 386 19.21 -16.08 9.91
N LYS A 387 19.47 -15.50 11.08
CA LYS A 387 19.75 -16.25 12.29
C LYS A 387 19.01 -15.66 13.48
N ARG A 388 18.42 -16.53 14.32
CA ARG A 388 17.76 -16.16 15.58
C ARG A 388 18.39 -16.94 16.74
N ILE A 389 18.84 -16.25 17.79
CA ILE A 389 19.43 -16.84 18.99
C ILE A 389 18.98 -16.04 20.22
N LYS A 390 18.23 -16.65 21.13
CA LYS A 390 17.92 -16.07 22.46
C LYS A 390 17.52 -14.58 22.43
N GLY A 391 16.55 -14.22 21.60
CA GLY A 391 16.10 -12.82 21.46
C GLY A 391 16.94 -11.98 20.48
N PHE A 392 18.10 -12.43 20.07
CA PHE A 392 18.89 -11.81 19.01
C PHE A 392 18.47 -12.34 17.63
N GLN A 393 18.29 -11.45 16.67
CA GLN A 393 18.00 -11.78 15.28
C GLN A 393 18.94 -10.99 14.38
N LEU A 394 19.64 -11.69 13.51
CA LEU A 394 20.44 -11.12 12.43
C LEU A 394 19.75 -11.44 11.10
N LYS A 395 19.54 -10.43 10.26
CA LYS A 395 19.11 -10.57 8.86
C LYS A 395 20.08 -9.82 7.98
N ALA A 396 20.46 -10.41 6.85
CA ALA A 396 21.26 -9.77 5.82
C ALA A 396 20.76 -10.20 4.45
N MET A 397 20.77 -9.30 3.49
CA MET A 397 20.42 -9.54 2.10
C MET A 397 21.36 -8.72 1.23
N ALA A 398 21.86 -9.34 0.17
CA ALA A 398 22.56 -8.63 -0.89
C ALA A 398 22.07 -9.15 -2.24
N LYS A 399 21.89 -8.26 -3.21
CA LYS A 399 21.62 -8.56 -4.61
C LYS A 399 22.51 -7.73 -5.49
N TYR A 400 23.09 -8.34 -6.49
CA TYR A 400 24.03 -7.72 -7.42
C TYR A 400 23.64 -8.04 -8.85
N ASN A 401 23.52 -6.98 -9.66
CA ASN A 401 23.23 -7.12 -11.10
C ASN A 401 24.51 -7.55 -11.82
N LEU A 402 24.45 -8.64 -12.59
CA LEU A 402 25.56 -9.19 -13.34
C LEU A 402 25.57 -8.72 -14.80
N SER A 403 24.37 -8.49 -15.36
CA SER A 403 24.18 -8.15 -16.76
C SER A 403 22.92 -7.34 -16.96
N GLY A 404 22.96 -6.43 -17.92
CA GLY A 404 21.92 -5.45 -18.24
C GLY A 404 22.28 -4.05 -17.73
N GLU A 405 21.68 -3.03 -18.34
CA GLU A 405 22.05 -1.62 -18.11
C GLU A 405 21.26 -0.98 -16.97
N LEU A 406 20.00 -1.40 -16.82
CA LEU A 406 19.06 -0.78 -15.86
C LEU A 406 18.99 -1.48 -14.50
N GLY A 407 19.60 -2.65 -14.38
CA GLY A 407 19.58 -3.40 -13.13
C GLY A 407 20.41 -2.73 -12.04
N GLY A 408 19.86 -2.77 -10.82
CA GLY A 408 20.46 -2.17 -9.65
C GLY A 408 21.18 -3.17 -8.75
N ASN A 409 21.87 -2.62 -7.74
CA ASN A 409 22.47 -3.37 -6.65
C ASN A 409 21.80 -2.98 -5.35
N GLN A 410 21.71 -3.92 -4.41
CA GLN A 410 21.09 -3.69 -3.12
C GLN A 410 21.76 -4.50 -2.02
N MET A 411 21.92 -3.90 -0.86
CA MET A 411 22.30 -4.59 0.36
C MET A 411 21.49 -4.06 1.55
N ASN A 412 21.04 -4.97 2.41
CA ASN A 412 20.35 -4.65 3.66
C ASN A 412 20.87 -5.60 4.75
N ALA A 413 21.26 -5.05 5.88
CA ALA A 413 21.67 -5.83 7.04
C ALA A 413 21.01 -5.24 8.28
N SER A 414 20.47 -6.10 9.14
CA SER A 414 19.87 -5.67 10.40
C SER A 414 20.18 -6.63 11.53
N ALA A 415 20.44 -6.08 12.70
CA ALA A 415 20.60 -6.77 13.96
C ALA A 415 19.55 -6.30 14.94
N SER A 416 18.70 -7.20 15.40
CA SER A 416 17.66 -6.90 16.39
C SER A 416 17.94 -7.67 17.67
N TYR A 417 17.74 -7.03 18.81
CA TYR A 417 17.78 -7.67 20.12
C TYR A 417 16.48 -7.40 20.88
N ARG A 418 15.77 -8.45 21.23
CA ARG A 418 14.57 -8.42 22.05
C ARG A 418 14.95 -8.81 23.48
N LEU A 419 15.02 -7.82 24.36
CA LEU A 419 15.31 -8.05 25.76
C LEU A 419 14.16 -8.82 26.45
N ASN A 420 12.93 -8.43 26.12
CA ASN A 420 11.68 -9.06 26.56
C ASN A 420 10.55 -8.63 25.59
N ASP A 421 9.30 -8.99 25.87
CA ASP A 421 8.16 -8.64 25.01
C ASP A 421 7.87 -7.13 24.95
N LYS A 422 8.46 -6.34 25.85
CA LYS A 422 8.23 -4.89 25.99
C LYS A 422 9.36 -4.04 25.41
N HIS A 423 10.54 -4.62 25.18
CA HIS A 423 11.73 -3.87 24.77
C HIS A 423 12.46 -4.59 23.63
N LYS A 424 12.63 -3.88 22.52
CA LYS A 424 13.39 -4.36 21.37
C LYS A 424 14.18 -3.21 20.77
N VAL A 425 15.43 -3.50 20.38
CA VAL A 425 16.31 -2.59 19.63
C VAL A 425 16.63 -3.23 18.29
N THR A 426 16.60 -2.46 17.24
CA THR A 426 17.03 -2.88 15.90
C THR A 426 17.97 -1.83 15.34
N VAL A 427 19.12 -2.27 14.85
CA VAL A 427 20.04 -1.46 14.06
C VAL A 427 20.07 -2.04 12.66
N ALA A 428 19.93 -1.20 11.64
CA ALA A 428 19.98 -1.59 10.25
C ALA A 428 20.94 -0.70 9.47
N ALA A 429 21.64 -1.30 8.51
CA ALA A 429 22.37 -0.61 7.47
C ALA A 429 21.81 -1.04 6.12
N PHE A 430 21.63 -0.10 5.21
CA PHE A 430 21.13 -0.35 3.88
C PHE A 430 21.91 0.43 2.83
N GLY A 431 21.94 -0.10 1.62
CA GLY A 431 22.52 0.55 0.48
C GLY A 431 21.86 0.05 -0.80
N SER A 432 21.69 0.93 -1.77
CA SER A 432 21.18 0.60 -3.09
C SER A 432 21.82 1.48 -4.16
N SER A 433 21.89 0.93 -5.36
CA SER A 433 22.25 1.67 -6.58
C SER A 433 21.23 1.23 -7.65
N LYS A 434 20.39 2.14 -8.14
CA LYS A 434 19.32 1.82 -9.10
C LYS A 434 19.08 2.98 -10.06
N MET A 435 18.64 2.68 -11.28
CA MET A 435 18.13 3.70 -12.19
C MET A 435 16.81 4.28 -11.68
N PRO A 436 16.51 5.55 -11.94
CA PRO A 436 15.19 6.13 -11.68
C PRO A 436 14.11 5.40 -12.49
N ASP A 437 12.85 5.71 -12.22
CA ASP A 437 11.72 5.09 -12.89
C ASP A 437 11.71 5.38 -14.40
N PHE A 438 11.04 4.54 -15.19
CA PHE A 438 11.08 4.60 -16.65
C PHE A 438 10.63 5.95 -17.23
N ASN A 439 9.72 6.65 -16.58
CA ASN A 439 9.26 7.96 -17.02
C ASN A 439 10.33 9.08 -16.93
N TYR A 440 11.38 8.88 -16.14
CA TYR A 440 12.57 9.76 -16.19
C TYR A 440 13.45 9.47 -17.41
N LEU A 441 13.50 8.22 -17.84
CA LEU A 441 14.40 7.75 -18.88
C LEU A 441 13.83 7.91 -20.29
N LEU A 442 12.53 7.66 -20.44
CA LEU A 442 11.80 7.81 -21.70
C LEU A 442 10.37 8.25 -21.41
N TYR A 443 9.93 9.31 -22.02
CA TYR A 443 8.54 9.73 -22.02
C TYR A 443 8.13 10.25 -23.39
N GLN A 444 6.86 10.07 -23.73
CA GLN A 444 6.23 10.62 -24.93
C GLN A 444 4.84 11.10 -24.59
N SER A 445 4.53 12.30 -25.07
CA SER A 445 3.26 12.97 -24.92
C SER A 445 2.84 13.62 -26.24
N ASP A 446 1.55 13.84 -26.38
CA ASP A 446 1.00 14.70 -27.41
C ASP A 446 1.26 16.21 -27.14
N TYR A 447 1.79 16.58 -25.94
CA TYR A 447 2.37 17.90 -25.66
C TYR A 447 3.84 17.95 -26.06
N GLU A 448 4.26 19.03 -26.76
CA GLU A 448 5.60 19.14 -27.36
C GLU A 448 6.74 19.01 -26.34
N ASN A 449 6.63 19.70 -25.21
CA ASN A 449 7.70 19.74 -24.21
C ASN A 449 7.82 18.45 -23.35
N TYR A 450 6.87 17.54 -23.44
CA TYR A 450 6.84 16.32 -22.63
C TYR A 450 7.37 15.09 -23.40
N ASN A 451 8.46 15.30 -24.16
CA ASN A 451 9.07 14.26 -24.99
C ASN A 451 10.58 14.22 -24.72
N TRP A 452 11.07 13.13 -24.13
CA TRP A 452 12.51 12.99 -23.81
C TRP A 452 13.01 11.55 -23.89
N LEU A 453 14.34 11.43 -24.09
CA LEU A 453 15.10 10.20 -23.99
C LEU A 453 16.38 10.50 -23.19
N ASN A 454 16.44 10.01 -21.95
CA ASN A 454 17.50 10.32 -20.99
C ASN A 454 18.30 9.08 -20.55
N ILE A 455 18.16 7.95 -21.23
CA ILE A 455 18.79 6.69 -20.81
C ILE A 455 20.31 6.81 -20.69
N ASP A 456 20.92 7.60 -21.57
CA ASP A 456 22.38 7.84 -21.59
C ASP A 456 22.80 9.03 -20.71
N ASN A 457 21.84 9.83 -20.23
CA ASN A 457 22.11 11.08 -19.48
C ASN A 457 21.94 10.91 -17.98
N PHE A 458 21.19 9.90 -17.54
CA PHE A 458 20.93 9.64 -16.13
C PHE A 458 21.84 8.55 -15.59
N GLU A 459 22.38 8.80 -14.42
CA GLU A 459 23.15 7.82 -13.66
C GLU A 459 22.27 7.11 -12.63
N LYS A 460 22.78 5.98 -12.10
CA LYS A 460 22.10 5.27 -11.01
C LYS A 460 22.12 6.10 -9.75
N GLU A 461 20.95 6.34 -9.17
CA GLU A 461 20.82 6.90 -7.85
C GLU A 461 21.45 5.95 -6.83
N GLN A 462 22.39 6.46 -6.01
CA GLN A 462 23.06 5.70 -4.99
C GLN A 462 22.62 6.16 -3.61
N VAL A 463 22.17 5.22 -2.81
CA VAL A 463 21.68 5.47 -1.45
C VAL A 463 22.46 4.61 -0.47
N TYR A 464 22.93 5.23 0.61
CA TYR A 464 23.48 4.54 1.77
C TYR A 464 22.83 5.09 3.04
N GLY A 465 22.49 4.21 3.97
CA GLY A 465 21.86 4.68 5.19
C GLY A 465 22.03 3.75 6.38
N LEU A 466 21.84 4.35 7.55
CA LEU A 466 21.80 3.71 8.84
C LEU A 466 20.47 4.02 9.52
N ARG A 467 19.90 3.03 10.18
CA ARG A 467 18.65 3.18 10.92
C ARG A 467 18.72 2.50 12.28
N LEU A 468 18.25 3.18 13.31
CA LEU A 468 18.05 2.69 14.66
C LEU A 468 16.56 2.73 14.98
N ASP A 469 15.98 1.59 15.36
CA ASP A 469 14.62 1.51 15.90
C ASP A 469 14.68 1.01 17.35
N LEU A 470 14.14 1.78 18.27
CA LEU A 470 13.93 1.42 19.67
C LEU A 470 12.44 1.28 19.92
N GLU A 471 11.96 0.09 20.21
CA GLU A 471 10.59 -0.20 20.59
C GLU A 471 10.53 -0.43 22.12
N SER A 472 9.79 0.38 22.86
CA SER A 472 9.68 0.27 24.32
C SER A 472 8.30 0.65 24.82
N GLU A 473 7.66 -0.25 25.57
CA GLU A 473 6.40 0.06 26.24
C GLU A 473 6.56 1.19 27.25
N LEU A 474 7.70 1.23 27.97
CA LEU A 474 7.97 2.24 28.99
C LEU A 474 8.36 3.59 28.37
N TRP A 475 9.26 3.60 27.38
CA TRP A 475 9.90 4.83 26.90
C TRP A 475 9.32 5.32 25.57
N GLY A 476 8.47 4.52 24.95
CA GLY A 476 7.92 4.79 23.62
C GLY A 476 8.79 4.21 22.52
N ASN A 477 8.46 4.56 21.28
CA ASN A 477 9.18 4.11 20.10
C ASN A 477 9.98 5.28 19.53
N LEU A 478 11.26 5.07 19.31
CA LEU A 478 12.17 6.01 18.67
C LEU A 478 12.74 5.38 17.40
N MET A 479 12.66 6.12 16.31
CA MET A 479 13.34 5.79 15.05
C MET A 479 14.29 6.93 14.72
N VAL A 480 15.54 6.60 14.41
CA VAL A 480 16.54 7.53 13.89
C VAL A 480 17.07 6.95 12.59
N SER A 481 17.04 7.73 11.53
CA SER A 481 17.59 7.34 10.22
C SER A 481 18.46 8.45 9.69
N TYR A 482 19.61 8.05 9.14
CA TYR A 482 20.49 8.93 8.39
C TYR A 482 20.76 8.28 7.03
N SER A 483 20.57 9.04 5.96
CA SER A 483 20.75 8.57 4.58
C SER A 483 21.57 9.59 3.79
N THR A 484 22.47 9.05 2.98
CA THR A 484 23.22 9.80 1.97
C THR A 484 22.72 9.37 0.61
N VAL A 485 22.40 10.33 -0.25
CA VAL A 485 21.88 10.09 -1.60
C VAL A 485 22.77 10.84 -2.60
N ASP A 486 23.23 10.12 -3.61
CA ASP A 486 23.99 10.64 -4.74
C ASP A 486 23.19 10.42 -6.03
N ASN A 487 23.28 11.35 -6.97
CA ASN A 487 22.49 11.34 -8.22
C ASN A 487 20.97 11.33 -7.96
N TYR A 488 20.49 12.14 -7.03
CA TYR A 488 19.05 12.20 -6.70
C TYR A 488 18.25 12.70 -7.90
N SER A 489 17.24 11.93 -8.30
CA SER A 489 16.40 12.21 -9.47
C SER A 489 15.07 12.82 -9.03
N TYR A 490 14.65 13.89 -9.68
CA TYR A 490 13.42 14.62 -9.39
C TYR A 490 12.83 15.22 -10.67
N PHE A 491 11.56 15.54 -10.65
CA PHE A 491 10.94 16.41 -11.65
C PHE A 491 11.03 17.86 -11.16
N GLY A 492 11.29 18.77 -12.07
CA GLY A 492 11.38 20.19 -11.76
C GLY A 492 11.31 21.03 -13.04
N GLU A 493 11.30 22.33 -12.87
CA GLU A 493 11.33 23.27 -13.98
C GLU A 493 12.69 23.23 -14.69
N ASP A 494 12.70 23.27 -16.02
CA ASP A 494 13.92 23.34 -16.80
C ASP A 494 14.58 24.72 -16.59
N PRO A 495 15.76 24.78 -15.94
CA PRO A 495 16.40 26.06 -15.64
C PRO A 495 16.89 26.84 -16.87
N SER A 496 16.88 26.20 -18.04
CA SER A 496 17.27 26.83 -19.32
C SER A 496 16.11 27.55 -20.02
N GLN A 497 14.86 27.31 -19.55
CA GLN A 497 13.65 27.88 -20.14
C GLN A 497 13.05 28.96 -19.23
N THR A 498 12.36 29.93 -19.84
CA THR A 498 11.61 30.93 -19.10
C THR A 498 10.15 30.51 -19.07
N ILE A 499 9.55 30.54 -17.88
CA ILE A 499 8.11 30.26 -17.71
C ILE A 499 7.32 31.42 -18.31
N GLU A 500 6.40 31.09 -19.21
CA GLU A 500 5.43 32.04 -19.75
C GLU A 500 4.15 32.00 -18.91
N ASP A 501 3.53 33.16 -18.73
CA ASP A 501 2.24 33.27 -18.03
C ASP A 501 1.17 32.41 -18.74
N GLY A 502 0.48 31.57 -17.96
CA GLY A 502 -0.47 30.57 -18.46
C GLY A 502 0.14 29.24 -18.91
N LYS A 503 1.47 29.11 -18.95
CA LYS A 503 2.22 27.91 -19.33
C LYS A 503 3.11 27.38 -18.19
N GLU A 504 2.67 27.49 -16.94
CA GLU A 504 3.50 27.25 -15.75
C GLU A 504 4.06 25.83 -15.67
N ASN A 505 3.36 24.85 -16.25
CA ASN A 505 3.85 23.46 -16.30
C ASN A 505 4.54 23.07 -17.62
N ALA A 506 4.66 23.99 -18.59
CA ALA A 506 5.24 23.67 -19.87
C ALA A 506 6.74 23.30 -19.83
N THR A 507 7.45 23.70 -18.75
CA THR A 507 8.88 23.50 -18.59
C THR A 507 9.27 22.35 -17.66
N ILE A 508 8.28 21.57 -17.16
CA ILE A 508 8.55 20.49 -16.21
C ILE A 508 9.25 19.33 -16.91
N ARG A 509 10.41 18.93 -16.36
CA ARG A 509 11.26 17.85 -16.89
C ARG A 509 11.87 17.00 -15.79
N PRO A 510 12.33 15.78 -16.12
CA PRO A 510 13.16 15.00 -15.23
C PRO A 510 14.57 15.61 -15.14
N LEU A 511 15.05 15.78 -13.93
CA LEU A 511 16.35 16.34 -13.58
C LEU A 511 17.07 15.39 -12.62
N GLN A 512 18.40 15.54 -12.54
CA GLN A 512 19.23 14.77 -11.61
C GLN A 512 20.24 15.69 -10.93
N GLU A 513 20.32 15.61 -9.59
CA GLU A 513 21.25 16.39 -8.78
C GLU A 513 22.59 15.67 -8.67
N ASN A 514 23.67 16.35 -9.07
CA ASN A 514 25.03 15.80 -9.05
C ASN A 514 25.72 15.93 -7.69
N ASN A 515 25.20 16.77 -6.80
CA ASN A 515 25.75 16.92 -5.47
C ASN A 515 25.07 15.95 -4.49
N VAL A 516 25.87 15.44 -3.57
CA VAL A 516 25.40 14.55 -2.52
C VAL A 516 24.45 15.29 -1.59
N LEU A 517 23.29 14.69 -1.31
CA LEU A 517 22.38 15.15 -0.28
C LEU A 517 22.38 14.19 0.92
N ASN A 518 22.23 14.76 2.11
CA ASN A 518 22.15 14.01 3.35
C ASN A 518 20.81 14.28 4.04
N HIS A 519 20.11 13.24 4.41
CA HIS A 519 18.82 13.32 5.10
C HIS A 519 18.89 12.68 6.48
N THR A 520 18.49 13.45 7.48
CA THR A 520 18.34 12.98 8.87
C THR A 520 16.87 12.98 9.23
N LYS A 521 16.38 11.88 9.79
CA LYS A 521 14.99 11.72 10.24
C LYS A 521 14.95 11.12 11.62
N ILE A 522 14.26 11.78 12.55
CA ILE A 522 14.04 11.33 13.92
C ILE A 522 12.53 11.31 14.17
N LYS A 523 12.00 10.14 14.49
CA LYS A 523 10.57 9.96 14.77
C LYS A 523 10.39 9.34 16.14
N TYR A 524 9.64 10.01 17.00
CA TYR A 524 9.32 9.52 18.34
C TYR A 524 7.82 9.38 18.51
N SER A 525 7.38 8.26 19.11
CA SER A 525 5.97 8.08 19.46
C SER A 525 5.80 7.47 20.84
N LYS A 526 4.88 8.03 21.63
CA LYS A 526 4.58 7.57 23.00
C LYS A 526 3.11 7.80 23.32
N GLU A 527 2.50 6.79 23.92
CA GLU A 527 1.18 6.88 24.51
C GLU A 527 1.29 6.96 26.03
N PHE A 528 0.68 7.99 26.60
CA PHE A 528 0.53 8.16 28.05
C PHE A 528 -0.90 7.81 28.44
N LYS A 529 -1.07 6.96 29.47
CA LYS A 529 -2.39 6.52 29.96
C LYS A 529 -2.60 6.96 31.39
N LEU A 530 -3.77 7.55 31.63
CA LEU A 530 -4.24 7.92 32.96
C LEU A 530 -5.70 7.48 33.13
N GLY A 531 -5.90 6.32 33.72
CA GLY A 531 -7.22 5.71 33.83
C GLY A 531 -7.80 5.41 32.43
N SER A 532 -8.97 5.94 32.13
CA SER A 532 -9.64 5.80 30.82
C SER A 532 -9.16 6.82 29.76
N PHE A 533 -8.35 7.80 30.15
CA PHE A 533 -7.80 8.79 29.24
C PHE A 533 -6.43 8.37 28.71
N SER A 534 -6.18 8.65 27.46
CA SER A 534 -4.88 8.42 26.82
C SER A 534 -4.50 9.60 25.94
N LEU A 535 -3.21 9.94 25.98
CA LEU A 535 -2.61 10.93 25.08
C LEU A 535 -1.55 10.21 24.22
N ASN A 536 -1.86 10.02 22.94
CA ASN A 536 -0.95 9.43 21.97
C ASN A 536 -0.25 10.53 21.18
N ASN A 537 1.06 10.60 21.28
CA ASN A 537 1.89 11.59 20.61
C ASN A 537 2.79 10.91 19.60
N THR A 538 2.91 11.50 18.41
CA THR A 538 3.91 11.18 17.42
C THR A 538 4.51 12.48 16.93
N VAL A 539 5.82 12.59 16.98
CA VAL A 539 6.59 13.77 16.52
C VAL A 539 7.70 13.27 15.63
N MET A 540 7.91 13.94 14.50
CA MET A 540 8.97 13.68 13.56
C MET A 540 9.73 14.98 13.29
N TYR A 541 11.04 14.92 13.36
CA TYR A 541 11.97 15.96 12.94
C TYR A 541 12.76 15.48 11.75
N GLN A 542 12.95 16.34 10.75
CA GLN A 542 13.73 16.06 9.56
C GLN A 542 14.64 17.23 9.22
N ASN A 543 15.79 16.91 8.64
CA ASN A 543 16.72 17.90 8.10
C ASN A 543 17.39 17.34 6.85
N VAL A 544 17.50 18.18 5.81
CA VAL A 544 18.19 17.89 4.58
C VAL A 544 19.38 18.84 4.44
N SER A 545 20.58 18.28 4.29
CA SER A 545 21.79 19.02 3.96
C SER A 545 22.11 18.78 2.50
N GLN A 546 22.02 19.79 1.68
CA GLN A 546 22.14 19.74 0.20
C GLN A 546 22.76 21.03 -0.34
N ALA A 547 23.42 20.95 -1.49
CA ALA A 547 24.01 22.11 -2.15
C ALA A 547 22.94 22.93 -2.90
N ASN A 548 22.11 22.26 -3.67
CA ASN A 548 20.94 22.81 -4.33
C ASN A 548 19.68 22.32 -3.60
N GLN A 549 18.66 23.17 -3.53
CA GLN A 549 17.40 22.81 -2.85
C GLN A 549 16.54 21.95 -3.79
N VAL A 550 16.77 20.64 -3.78
CA VAL A 550 16.12 19.66 -4.65
C VAL A 550 15.24 18.66 -3.90
N LEU A 551 15.35 18.59 -2.59
CA LEU A 551 14.50 17.77 -1.72
C LEU A 551 13.92 18.65 -0.61
N ASN A 552 12.63 18.87 -0.67
CA ASN A 552 11.90 19.69 0.28
C ASN A 552 11.08 18.81 1.23
N VAL A 553 11.27 19.01 2.53
CA VAL A 553 10.50 18.32 3.58
C VAL A 553 10.18 19.29 4.73
N PRO A 554 9.05 19.15 5.42
CA PRO A 554 8.79 19.93 6.62
C PRO A 554 9.78 19.53 7.73
N GLU A 555 10.32 20.51 8.43
CA GLU A 555 11.27 20.26 9.53
C GLU A 555 10.61 19.50 10.69
N LEU A 556 9.35 19.83 11.01
CA LEU A 556 8.59 19.21 12.09
C LEU A 556 7.23 18.74 11.60
N VAL A 557 6.88 17.49 11.91
CA VAL A 557 5.53 16.93 11.76
C VAL A 557 5.08 16.36 13.07
N THR A 558 3.86 16.66 13.51
CA THR A 558 3.31 16.13 14.77
C THR A 558 1.86 15.70 14.63
N ARG A 559 1.52 14.62 15.33
CA ARG A 559 0.15 14.18 15.57
C ARG A 559 -0.04 13.87 17.05
N ASN A 560 -1.00 14.54 17.66
CA ASN A 560 -1.31 14.41 19.07
C ASN A 560 -2.79 14.08 19.22
N THR A 561 -3.10 12.93 19.82
CA THR A 561 -4.47 12.46 20.00
C THR A 561 -4.78 12.27 21.47
N LEU A 562 -5.67 13.09 21.98
CA LEU A 562 -6.25 12.92 23.32
C LEU A 562 -7.57 12.17 23.18
N TYR A 563 -7.70 11.04 23.85
CA TYR A 563 -8.90 10.23 23.75
C TYR A 563 -9.28 9.55 25.07
N PHE A 564 -10.56 9.32 25.21
CA PHE A 564 -11.17 8.50 26.25
C PHE A 564 -11.49 7.13 25.69
N SER A 565 -11.24 6.06 26.44
CA SER A 565 -11.65 4.70 26.08
C SER A 565 -12.11 3.91 27.29
N SER A 566 -13.28 3.29 27.20
CA SER A 566 -13.86 2.49 28.27
C SER A 566 -14.92 1.54 27.77
N ASP A 567 -15.13 0.44 28.51
CA ASP A 567 -16.33 -0.36 28.39
C ASP A 567 -17.52 0.40 28.96
N VAL A 568 -18.61 0.46 28.20
CA VAL A 568 -19.86 1.12 28.59
C VAL A 568 -21.03 0.15 28.49
N PHE A 569 -22.19 0.52 29.05
CA PHE A 569 -23.41 -0.30 29.06
C PHE A 569 -23.18 -1.73 29.59
N LYS A 570 -22.58 -1.87 30.78
CA LYS A 570 -22.25 -3.17 31.41
C LYS A 570 -21.36 -4.05 30.51
N LYS A 571 -20.40 -3.46 29.78
CA LYS A 571 -19.49 -4.10 28.82
C LYS A 571 -20.16 -4.59 27.51
N ALA A 572 -21.38 -4.14 27.20
CA ALA A 572 -22.00 -4.44 25.92
C ALA A 572 -21.36 -3.70 24.75
N MET A 573 -20.69 -2.57 25.01
CA MET A 573 -19.99 -1.77 24.01
C MET A 573 -18.67 -1.24 24.58
N PHE A 574 -17.60 -1.33 23.80
CA PHE A 574 -16.36 -0.57 24.03
C PHE A 574 -16.42 0.72 23.23
N LEU A 575 -16.24 1.84 23.93
CA LEU A 575 -16.24 3.18 23.35
C LEU A 575 -14.84 3.78 23.36
N GLN A 576 -14.45 4.41 22.25
CA GLN A 576 -13.27 5.26 22.18
C GLN A 576 -13.66 6.57 21.47
N THR A 577 -13.42 7.71 22.10
CA THR A 577 -13.72 9.03 21.54
C THR A 577 -12.64 10.03 21.89
N GLY A 578 -12.36 10.96 20.99
CA GLY A 578 -11.28 11.91 21.23
C GLY A 578 -11.07 12.92 20.11
N VAL A 579 -10.03 13.71 20.28
CA VAL A 579 -9.60 14.74 19.33
C VAL A 579 -8.17 14.46 18.90
N THR A 580 -7.90 14.59 17.62
CA THR A 580 -6.56 14.49 17.02
C THR A 580 -6.17 15.85 16.45
N LEU A 581 -5.03 16.36 16.89
CA LEU A 581 -4.33 17.49 16.27
C LEU A 581 -3.25 16.94 15.33
N LYS A 582 -3.24 17.40 14.08
CA LYS A 582 -2.16 17.19 13.11
C LYS A 582 -1.59 18.56 12.73
N TYR A 583 -0.27 18.64 12.62
CA TYR A 583 0.43 19.87 12.26
C TYR A 583 1.78 19.56 11.63
N PHE A 584 2.20 20.39 10.69
CA PHE A 584 3.54 20.39 10.13
C PHE A 584 4.00 21.82 9.81
N THR A 585 5.31 22.04 9.90
CA THR A 585 5.92 23.33 9.61
C THR A 585 5.85 23.66 8.14
N ALA A 586 5.73 24.93 7.80
CA ALA A 586 5.72 25.39 6.40
C ALA A 586 7.05 25.04 5.71
N TYR A 587 6.96 24.58 4.49
CA TYR A 587 8.09 24.24 3.61
C TYR A 587 7.69 24.43 2.15
N ASN A 588 8.63 24.47 1.23
CA ASN A 588 8.34 24.47 -0.19
C ASN A 588 7.78 23.09 -0.57
N MET A 589 6.47 23.00 -0.60
CA MET A 589 5.76 21.75 -0.85
C MET A 589 5.77 21.45 -2.34
N ASP A 590 6.15 20.23 -2.72
CA ASP A 590 6.18 19.83 -4.12
C ASP A 590 4.81 20.00 -4.78
N ALA A 591 4.80 20.55 -5.98
CA ALA A 591 3.61 20.73 -6.79
C ALA A 591 3.26 19.44 -7.56
N TYR A 592 2.02 19.32 -8.01
CA TYR A 592 1.53 18.12 -8.70
C TYR A 592 1.31 18.37 -10.18
N ASN A 593 1.93 17.53 -11.02
CA ASN A 593 1.72 17.50 -12.46
C ASN A 593 0.83 16.32 -12.83
N SER A 594 -0.42 16.60 -13.22
CA SER A 594 -1.39 15.54 -13.49
C SER A 594 -1.15 14.82 -14.83
N LEU A 595 -0.47 15.44 -15.80
CA LEU A 595 -0.07 14.81 -17.05
C LEU A 595 0.94 13.67 -16.81
N LEU A 596 1.91 13.89 -15.93
CA LEU A 596 2.90 12.88 -15.55
C LEU A 596 2.41 11.94 -14.45
N GLY A 597 1.42 12.37 -13.65
CA GLY A 597 1.03 11.70 -12.43
C GLY A 597 2.11 11.74 -11.35
N GLU A 598 2.94 12.79 -11.33
CA GLU A 598 4.10 12.95 -10.46
C GLU A 598 4.06 14.26 -9.69
N PHE A 599 4.76 14.29 -8.57
CA PHE A 599 5.10 15.54 -7.91
C PHE A 599 6.39 16.12 -8.51
N TYR A 600 6.47 17.44 -8.59
CA TYR A 600 7.65 18.15 -9.06
C TYR A 600 8.10 19.21 -8.06
N LEU A 601 9.39 19.44 -8.04
CA LEU A 601 10.05 20.43 -7.19
C LEU A 601 9.61 21.84 -7.57
N GLN A 602 9.18 22.60 -6.58
CA GLN A 602 9.06 24.06 -6.63
C GLN A 602 9.69 24.69 -5.38
N ASN A 603 10.23 25.90 -5.52
CA ASN A 603 10.91 26.61 -4.44
C ASN A 603 10.35 28.03 -4.21
N ASP A 604 9.24 28.38 -4.87
CA ASP A 604 8.65 29.70 -4.85
C ASP A 604 7.66 29.88 -3.69
N GLU A 605 6.86 28.85 -3.42
CA GLU A 605 5.77 28.92 -2.44
C GLU A 605 6.00 27.97 -1.25
N LYS A 606 5.79 28.48 -0.04
CA LYS A 606 5.79 27.70 1.21
C LYS A 606 4.39 27.45 1.70
N LEU A 607 4.03 26.19 1.80
CA LEU A 607 2.75 25.73 2.30
C LEU A 607 2.89 24.96 3.60
N GLY A 608 1.82 24.94 4.41
CA GLY A 608 1.81 24.30 5.73
C GLY A 608 1.52 25.29 6.84
N ASN A 609 1.98 25.01 8.03
CA ASN A 609 1.80 25.86 9.23
C ASN A 609 0.33 26.09 9.65
N PHE A 610 -0.55 25.16 9.29
CA PHE A 610 -1.95 25.20 9.71
C PHE A 610 -2.30 23.95 10.53
N PRO A 611 -3.06 24.11 11.66
CA PRO A 611 -3.51 22.99 12.44
C PRO A 611 -4.72 22.30 11.79
N MET A 612 -4.74 20.98 11.81
CA MET A 612 -5.88 20.17 11.41
C MET A 612 -6.41 19.43 12.65
N LEU A 613 -7.66 19.69 13.01
CA LEU A 613 -8.32 19.07 14.14
C LEU A 613 -9.41 18.11 13.67
N ASP A 614 -9.26 16.84 14.06
CA ASP A 614 -10.24 15.78 13.82
C ASP A 614 -10.89 15.37 15.15
N PHE A 615 -12.21 15.21 15.17
CA PHE A 615 -12.94 14.58 16.27
C PHE A 615 -13.44 13.21 15.84
N PHE A 616 -13.41 12.22 16.73
CA PHE A 616 -13.87 10.88 16.41
C PHE A 616 -14.66 10.22 17.54
N ILE A 617 -15.58 9.34 17.16
CA ILE A 617 -16.29 8.41 18.03
C ILE A 617 -16.21 7.03 17.38
N ASN A 618 -15.58 6.09 18.06
CA ASN A 618 -15.45 4.71 17.64
C ASN A 618 -16.15 3.81 18.65
N ALA A 619 -16.97 2.89 18.20
CA ALA A 619 -17.68 1.93 19.03
C ALA A 619 -17.42 0.51 18.55
N LYS A 620 -17.21 -0.44 19.49
CA LYS A 620 -17.14 -1.87 19.21
C LYS A 620 -18.24 -2.58 19.96
N ILE A 621 -19.11 -3.27 19.20
CA ILE A 621 -20.20 -4.08 19.72
C ILE A 621 -19.99 -5.50 19.17
N GLN A 622 -19.63 -6.43 20.05
CA GLN A 622 -19.25 -7.79 19.66
C GLN A 622 -18.14 -7.78 18.58
N GLN A 623 -18.43 -8.24 17.37
CA GLN A 623 -17.50 -8.31 16.24
C GLN A 623 -17.61 -7.11 15.28
N THR A 624 -18.54 -6.20 15.55
CA THR A 624 -18.81 -5.03 14.73
C THR A 624 -18.12 -3.79 15.32
N ARG A 625 -17.47 -3.01 14.48
CA ARG A 625 -16.88 -1.72 14.82
C ARG A 625 -17.54 -0.64 13.99
N ILE A 626 -17.92 0.44 14.63
CA ILE A 626 -18.59 1.59 14.01
C ILE A 626 -17.68 2.80 14.23
N TYR A 627 -17.47 3.58 13.21
CA TYR A 627 -16.62 4.76 13.20
C TYR A 627 -17.41 5.97 12.73
N LEU A 628 -17.34 7.04 13.50
CA LEU A 628 -17.79 8.37 13.12
C LEU A 628 -16.61 9.31 13.30
N LYS A 629 -16.26 10.06 12.26
CA LYS A 629 -15.15 11.01 12.28
C LYS A 629 -15.58 12.32 11.66
N ALA A 630 -15.37 13.42 12.40
CA ALA A 630 -15.47 14.79 11.94
C ALA A 630 -14.04 15.25 11.62
N GLU A 631 -13.68 15.23 10.34
CA GLU A 631 -12.34 15.61 9.88
C GLU A 631 -12.27 17.12 9.65
N HIS A 632 -11.14 17.73 10.07
CA HIS A 632 -10.82 19.16 9.91
C HIS A 632 -11.93 20.08 10.42
N PHE A 633 -12.50 19.79 11.61
CA PHE A 633 -13.64 20.55 12.14
C PHE A 633 -13.29 22.01 12.47
N ASN A 634 -12.03 22.34 12.69
CA ASN A 634 -11.59 23.71 12.91
C ASN A 634 -11.68 24.60 11.66
N SER A 635 -11.80 24.01 10.45
CA SER A 635 -12.07 24.81 9.23
C SER A 635 -13.42 25.52 9.27
N LEU A 636 -14.38 25.06 10.10
CA LEU A 636 -15.65 25.74 10.30
C LEU A 636 -15.51 27.14 10.95
N PHE A 637 -14.39 27.40 11.59
CA PHE A 637 -14.13 28.68 12.30
C PHE A 637 -13.12 29.55 11.55
N ASN A 638 -12.69 29.12 10.37
CA ASN A 638 -11.77 29.86 9.50
C ASN A 638 -12.54 30.47 8.32
N SER A 639 -12.63 31.79 8.30
CA SER A 639 -13.31 32.52 7.22
C SER A 639 -12.45 32.68 5.97
N GLU A 640 -11.12 32.66 6.12
CA GLU A 640 -10.13 32.81 5.04
C GLU A 640 -9.26 31.58 5.01
N PRO A 641 -9.64 30.52 4.26
CA PRO A 641 -8.91 29.28 4.24
C PRO A 641 -7.57 29.44 3.53
N THR A 642 -6.50 28.96 4.17
CA THR A 642 -5.12 28.95 3.66
C THR A 642 -4.48 27.58 3.83
N TYR A 643 -5.27 26.51 3.66
CA TYR A 643 -4.83 25.13 3.86
C TYR A 643 -4.75 24.39 2.53
N TYR A 644 -3.52 23.98 2.18
CA TYR A 644 -3.20 23.35 0.91
C TYR A 644 -2.49 21.99 1.09
N SER A 645 -2.68 21.11 0.13
CA SER A 645 -2.02 19.81 0.04
C SER A 645 -0.91 19.79 -1.02
N ALA A 646 -0.92 20.76 -1.91
CA ALA A 646 0.11 21.11 -2.89
C ALA A 646 -0.26 22.50 -3.43
N PRO A 647 0.65 23.24 -4.10
CA PRO A 647 0.31 24.46 -4.83
C PRO A 647 -0.94 24.26 -5.72
N ASN A 648 -1.89 25.16 -5.63
CA ASN A 648 -3.20 25.13 -6.30
C ASN A 648 -4.14 23.96 -5.91
N TYR A 649 -3.78 23.12 -4.95
CA TYR A 649 -4.60 21.99 -4.49
C TYR A 649 -4.94 22.14 -3.01
N PRO A 650 -6.13 22.69 -2.66
CA PRO A 650 -6.54 22.83 -1.28
C PRO A 650 -6.63 21.49 -0.54
N TYR A 651 -6.39 21.52 0.75
CA TYR A 651 -6.83 20.45 1.63
C TYR A 651 -8.35 20.50 1.81
N ARG A 652 -8.92 19.42 2.32
CA ARG A 652 -10.38 19.32 2.49
C ARG A 652 -10.92 20.22 3.60
N ASP A 653 -12.10 20.78 3.37
CA ASP A 653 -12.91 21.42 4.40
C ASP A 653 -13.45 20.39 5.41
N PHE A 654 -14.19 20.87 6.39
CA PHE A 654 -14.92 20.02 7.33
C PHE A 654 -15.79 18.96 6.63
N VAL A 655 -15.67 17.73 7.12
CA VAL A 655 -16.48 16.62 6.63
C VAL A 655 -16.76 15.61 7.76
N ILE A 656 -17.98 15.08 7.76
CA ILE A 656 -18.34 13.95 8.65
C ILE A 656 -18.31 12.67 7.84
N ARG A 657 -17.62 11.66 8.38
CA ARG A 657 -17.48 10.35 7.75
C ARG A 657 -17.95 9.26 8.68
N PHE A 658 -18.66 8.31 8.11
CA PHE A 658 -19.12 7.12 8.79
C PHE A 658 -18.41 5.89 8.22
N GLY A 659 -18.10 4.91 9.08
CA GLY A 659 -17.52 3.63 8.66
C GLY A 659 -17.96 2.48 9.55
N LEU A 660 -17.93 1.29 8.97
CA LEU A 660 -18.29 0.04 9.63
C LEU A 660 -17.28 -1.05 9.26
N VAL A 661 -16.80 -1.77 10.27
CA VAL A 661 -16.04 -3.01 10.05
C VAL A 661 -16.75 -4.17 10.71
N TRP A 662 -16.91 -5.23 9.97
CA TRP A 662 -17.55 -6.45 10.43
C TRP A 662 -16.67 -7.66 10.12
N ASN A 663 -16.27 -8.39 11.16
CA ASN A 663 -15.49 -9.60 11.04
C ASN A 663 -16.35 -10.82 11.41
N PHE A 664 -16.39 -11.79 10.52
CA PHE A 664 -17.05 -13.07 10.75
C PHE A 664 -16.05 -14.18 10.87
N PHE A 665 -16.26 -15.04 11.84
CA PHE A 665 -15.57 -16.31 12.02
C PHE A 665 -16.67 -17.38 12.13
N SER A 666 -16.65 -18.38 11.26
CA SER A 666 -17.59 -19.50 11.28
C SER A 666 -17.07 -20.67 12.10
#